data_d4cc3d926e415c90235ebb46e66e0a52
#
_entry.id   d4cc3d926e415c90235ebb46e66e0a52
#
_cell.length_a   1.000
_cell.length_b   1.000
_cell.length_c   1.000
_cell.angle_alpha   90.00
_cell.angle_beta   90.00
_cell.angle_gamma   90.00
#
_symmetry.space_group_name_H-M   'P 1'
#
loop_
_entity.id
_entity.type
_entity.pdbx_description
1 polymer ?
#
loop_
_entity_poly.entity_id
_entity_poly.type
_entity_poly.pdbx_seq_one_letter_code
_entity_poly.pdbx_strand_id
1 'polypeptide(L)'
;MAKVGITELAIRDAHQSLHATRMTTADMLPACPMLDKIGYKYIEGWGGATYDSCIRFLNEDPWDRLRKLHAALPNNKIMMLLRAQNLLGYKHYADDVVDKFVETAAKNGIGCFRIFDACNDPRNMERATKAAKKSGVDVQMAISYAVTPYHTIEKYAELAKTYADFGADSICIKDMSGLLKPYVAYDLVKAIKSKVDLPVEIHSHATTGLSVATLLKAAEAGADILDTAISSMSMGTSHSPTETVVEMLKGTDMDTELDTKALLEIAAYFREIRKHYASLESKFLGADTRILVSQVPGGMLSNLESQLKQQGAGDKMDDVLAELPRVHKDAGYVPLVTPTSQIVGTQAVMNVLMGRYTTMTQDFRNLLVGRFGKLPAEPNQELVKKALEQNKMDKVVTCRPADLIEPEWNKMLEESKKNGGDGSDEDALTYAMFPNVAPKFFAERSKGPVDAETAFGAKKEEAAPKAESKASAGGSYSITVNGASYNVTSDGKGNINVNGTSYNVSFGKPGAAPAASPAPSAPVVTGGTSIPSPVAGTLLRYAVDSGTSVKRGDTVIVLESMKMELEVKAPADGVVTFSVQPGTQVTAGQELGSVGGVAAAPAPVSKPAAKAEPAEKAAPVASGSGTPVASPVAGTLLKYAVAEGASVNKGDTVVILESMKMELEVKSPAAGKIHFAVATGSQVANGQTLAEVQ
;
A
#
# COMPACT_ATOMS: atom_id res chain seq x y z
N MET A 1 -12.71 -9.85 40.01
CA MET A 1 -13.09 -9.61 38.60
C MET A 1 -12.99 -10.95 37.86
N ALA A 2 -13.57 -11.07 36.68
CA ALA A 2 -13.42 -12.28 35.89
C ALA A 2 -12.05 -12.27 35.19
N LYS A 3 -11.47 -13.45 34.97
CA LYS A 3 -10.27 -13.71 34.16
C LYS A 3 -10.36 -12.98 32.79
N VAL A 4 -9.31 -12.26 32.39
CA VAL A 4 -9.26 -11.57 31.11
C VAL A 4 -8.85 -12.56 30.00
N GLY A 5 -9.64 -12.60 28.93
CA GLY A 5 -9.32 -13.37 27.73
C GLY A 5 -8.35 -12.64 26.81
N ILE A 6 -7.64 -13.38 25.98
CA ILE A 6 -6.75 -12.83 24.93
C ILE A 6 -7.24 -13.29 23.56
N THR A 7 -7.31 -12.35 22.60
CA THR A 7 -7.42 -12.64 21.17
C THR A 7 -6.05 -12.45 20.53
N GLU A 8 -5.52 -13.51 19.90
CA GLU A 8 -4.22 -13.48 19.22
C GLU A 8 -4.37 -13.04 17.76
N LEU A 9 -3.57 -12.08 17.34
CA LEU A 9 -3.68 -11.42 16.04
C LEU A 9 -2.53 -11.74 15.06
N ALA A 10 -1.55 -12.58 15.44
CA ALA A 10 -0.32 -12.82 14.67
C ALA A 10 -0.59 -13.23 13.21
N ILE A 11 -1.58 -14.10 12.99
CA ILE A 11 -1.87 -14.69 11.69
C ILE A 11 -2.92 -13.93 10.86
N ARG A 12 -3.36 -12.73 11.31
CA ARG A 12 -4.20 -11.84 10.52
C ARG A 12 -3.75 -10.37 10.63
N ASP A 13 -4.11 -9.64 11.70
CA ASP A 13 -3.93 -8.17 11.73
C ASP A 13 -2.46 -7.76 11.91
N ALA A 14 -1.69 -8.53 12.66
CA ALA A 14 -0.27 -8.24 12.87
C ALA A 14 0.51 -8.30 11.55
N HIS A 15 0.41 -9.39 10.77
CA HIS A 15 1.10 -9.46 9.48
C HIS A 15 0.47 -8.56 8.41
N GLN A 16 -0.81 -8.22 8.53
CA GLN A 16 -1.42 -7.18 7.69
C GLN A 16 -0.74 -5.83 7.92
N SER A 17 -0.44 -5.51 9.16
CA SER A 17 0.13 -4.24 9.58
C SER A 17 1.65 -4.13 9.36
N LEU A 18 2.39 -5.24 9.54
CA LEU A 18 3.85 -5.28 9.46
C LEU A 18 4.36 -5.65 8.07
N HIS A 19 3.73 -6.63 7.41
CA HIS A 19 4.22 -7.26 6.19
C HIS A 19 3.24 -7.08 5.02
N ALA A 20 2.49 -5.99 4.99
CA ALA A 20 1.53 -5.65 3.94
C ALA A 20 0.61 -6.83 3.56
N THR A 21 0.23 -7.67 4.54
CA THR A 21 -0.65 -8.84 4.37
C THR A 21 -0.02 -9.98 3.53
N ARG A 22 1.31 -10.10 3.49
CA ARG A 22 1.99 -11.07 2.61
C ARG A 22 2.35 -12.40 3.27
N MET A 23 2.02 -12.63 4.56
CA MET A 23 2.32 -13.93 5.19
C MET A 23 1.55 -15.06 4.50
N THR A 24 2.30 -16.09 4.07
CA THR A 24 1.75 -17.25 3.36
C THR A 24 1.09 -18.25 4.31
N THR A 25 0.18 -19.06 3.78
CA THR A 25 -0.41 -20.18 4.55
C THR A 25 0.65 -21.16 5.00
N ALA A 26 1.69 -21.40 4.20
CA ALA A 26 2.80 -22.28 4.54
C ALA A 26 3.57 -21.82 5.78
N ASP A 27 3.74 -20.50 5.96
CA ASP A 27 4.39 -19.92 7.14
C ASP A 27 3.48 -19.83 8.38
N MET A 28 2.16 -19.90 8.20
CA MET A 28 1.21 -19.88 9.33
C MET A 28 1.00 -21.26 9.94
N LEU A 29 0.83 -22.29 9.11
CA LEU A 29 0.40 -23.62 9.53
C LEU A 29 1.30 -24.27 10.59
N PRO A 30 2.64 -24.19 10.53
CA PRO A 30 3.49 -24.81 11.55
C PRO A 30 3.34 -24.19 12.94
N ALA A 31 2.87 -22.92 13.06
CA ALA A 31 2.59 -22.29 14.35
C ALA A 31 1.25 -22.74 14.94
N CYS A 32 0.29 -23.15 14.11
CA CYS A 32 -1.08 -23.45 14.55
C CYS A 32 -1.16 -24.49 15.69
N PRO A 33 -0.42 -25.61 15.69
CA PRO A 33 -0.46 -26.57 16.80
C PRO A 33 0.04 -26.00 18.13
N MET A 34 0.91 -24.98 18.10
CA MET A 34 1.36 -24.28 19.31
C MET A 34 0.30 -23.27 19.75
N LEU A 35 -0.22 -22.45 18.82
CA LEU A 35 -1.29 -21.48 19.07
C LEU A 35 -2.54 -22.16 19.63
N ASP A 36 -2.91 -23.33 19.13
CA ASP A 36 -4.12 -24.07 19.50
C ASP A 36 -4.13 -24.53 20.97
N LYS A 37 -2.96 -24.67 21.61
CA LYS A 37 -2.80 -25.15 22.99
C LYS A 37 -2.78 -24.05 24.04
N ILE A 38 -2.66 -22.78 23.63
CA ILE A 38 -2.46 -21.67 24.59
C ILE A 38 -3.72 -21.39 25.41
N GLY A 39 -4.91 -21.55 24.85
CA GLY A 39 -6.17 -21.21 25.51
C GLY A 39 -6.63 -19.79 25.21
N TYR A 40 -6.32 -19.27 24.05
CA TYR A 40 -6.86 -18.00 23.57
C TYR A 40 -8.39 -17.99 23.52
N LYS A 41 -9.00 -16.82 23.70
CA LYS A 41 -10.44 -16.64 23.52
C LYS A 41 -10.82 -16.77 22.06
N TYR A 42 -10.04 -16.14 21.19
CA TYR A 42 -10.12 -16.22 19.73
C TYR A 42 -8.72 -16.17 19.13
N ILE A 43 -8.59 -16.70 17.90
CA ILE A 43 -7.44 -16.46 17.04
C ILE A 43 -7.98 -15.76 15.81
N GLU A 44 -7.60 -14.50 15.59
CA GLU A 44 -7.97 -13.78 14.39
C GLU A 44 -7.12 -14.28 13.21
N GLY A 45 -7.71 -15.06 12.31
CA GLY A 45 -6.99 -15.77 11.26
C GLY A 45 -7.41 -15.39 9.83
N TRP A 46 -8.51 -14.62 9.65
CA TRP A 46 -9.03 -14.35 8.32
C TRP A 46 -9.75 -13.00 8.25
N GLY A 47 -10.13 -12.58 7.02
CA GLY A 47 -10.80 -11.31 6.80
C GLY A 47 -9.84 -10.14 6.56
N GLY A 48 -10.31 -8.91 6.73
CA GLY A 48 -9.53 -7.71 6.46
C GLY A 48 -9.02 -7.66 5.02
N ALA A 49 -7.70 -7.57 4.84
CA ALA A 49 -7.05 -7.55 3.52
C ALA A 49 -6.43 -8.92 3.12
N THR A 50 -6.59 -9.97 3.94
CA THR A 50 -5.97 -11.27 3.67
C THR A 50 -6.49 -11.91 2.39
N TYR A 51 -7.79 -11.80 2.14
CA TYR A 51 -8.43 -12.34 0.95
C TYR A 51 -7.86 -11.76 -0.34
N ASP A 52 -7.86 -10.43 -0.45
CA ASP A 52 -7.29 -9.70 -1.60
C ASP A 52 -5.80 -10.02 -1.78
N SER A 53 -5.05 -10.11 -0.67
CA SER A 53 -3.63 -10.47 -0.71
C SER A 53 -3.39 -11.89 -1.23
N CYS A 54 -4.22 -12.85 -0.83
CA CYS A 54 -4.12 -14.23 -1.32
C CYS A 54 -4.20 -14.29 -2.85
N ILE A 55 -5.24 -13.70 -3.44
CA ILE A 55 -5.48 -13.78 -4.88
C ILE A 55 -4.59 -12.86 -5.72
N ARG A 56 -4.19 -11.70 -5.18
CA ARG A 56 -3.45 -10.68 -5.91
C ARG A 56 -1.94 -10.90 -5.88
N PHE A 57 -1.39 -11.40 -4.78
CA PHE A 57 0.04 -11.41 -4.53
C PHE A 57 0.62 -12.77 -4.17
N LEU A 58 -0.17 -13.64 -3.53
CA LEU A 58 0.31 -14.91 -3.01
C LEU A 58 -0.03 -16.09 -3.90
N ASN A 59 -0.91 -15.90 -4.86
CA ASN A 59 -1.48 -16.97 -5.68
C ASN A 59 -2.02 -18.14 -4.84
N GLU A 60 -2.64 -17.79 -3.70
CA GLU A 60 -3.30 -18.72 -2.78
C GLU A 60 -4.81 -18.61 -2.88
N ASP A 61 -5.49 -19.74 -2.76
CA ASP A 61 -6.94 -19.76 -2.60
C ASP A 61 -7.31 -19.35 -1.16
N PRO A 62 -8.02 -18.22 -0.97
CA PRO A 62 -8.36 -17.73 0.37
C PRO A 62 -9.30 -18.67 1.13
N TRP A 63 -10.16 -19.41 0.46
CA TRP A 63 -11.07 -20.37 1.07
C TRP A 63 -10.32 -21.63 1.52
N ASP A 64 -9.38 -22.12 0.72
CA ASP A 64 -8.49 -23.22 1.09
C ASP A 64 -7.60 -22.85 2.28
N ARG A 65 -7.09 -21.60 2.32
CA ARG A 65 -6.39 -21.08 3.50
C ARG A 65 -7.25 -21.19 4.74
N LEU A 66 -8.51 -20.73 4.69
CA LEU A 66 -9.43 -20.77 5.83
C LEU A 66 -9.65 -22.20 6.30
N ARG A 67 -9.93 -23.14 5.38
CA ARG A 67 -10.11 -24.57 5.71
C ARG A 67 -8.89 -25.18 6.37
N LYS A 68 -7.69 -24.88 5.86
CA LYS A 68 -6.42 -25.37 6.43
C LYS A 68 -6.17 -24.80 7.83
N LEU A 69 -6.40 -23.52 8.04
CA LEU A 69 -6.29 -22.91 9.37
C LEU A 69 -7.29 -23.51 10.34
N HIS A 70 -8.54 -23.67 9.93
CA HIS A 70 -9.59 -24.29 10.77
C HIS A 70 -9.23 -25.72 11.16
N ALA A 71 -8.74 -26.53 10.22
CA ALA A 71 -8.30 -27.90 10.51
C ALA A 71 -7.08 -27.95 11.45
N ALA A 72 -6.21 -26.93 11.41
CA ALA A 72 -5.00 -26.85 12.25
C ALA A 72 -5.24 -26.24 13.65
N LEU A 73 -6.43 -25.65 13.89
CA LEU A 73 -6.83 -24.97 15.13
C LEU A 73 -8.14 -25.57 15.71
N PRO A 74 -8.21 -26.88 15.98
CA PRO A 74 -9.45 -27.56 16.34
C PRO A 74 -10.04 -27.12 17.69
N ASN A 75 -9.22 -26.59 18.61
CA ASN A 75 -9.65 -26.15 19.95
C ASN A 75 -9.96 -24.64 20.02
N ASN A 76 -9.71 -23.89 18.94
CA ASN A 76 -9.90 -22.45 18.93
C ASN A 76 -10.91 -22.01 17.86
N LYS A 77 -11.70 -21.01 18.20
CA LYS A 77 -12.56 -20.33 17.22
C LYS A 77 -11.73 -19.37 16.39
N ILE A 78 -11.76 -19.54 15.07
CA ILE A 78 -11.17 -18.56 14.15
C ILE A 78 -12.10 -17.36 14.08
N MET A 79 -11.55 -16.19 14.39
CA MET A 79 -12.22 -14.90 14.19
C MET A 79 -11.86 -14.32 12.81
N MET A 80 -12.84 -13.73 12.14
CA MET A 80 -12.58 -12.92 10.95
C MET A 80 -13.03 -11.47 11.12
N LEU A 81 -12.26 -10.55 10.56
CA LEU A 81 -12.67 -9.17 10.43
C LEU A 81 -13.56 -8.98 9.20
N LEU A 82 -14.80 -8.55 9.40
CA LEU A 82 -15.79 -8.32 8.36
C LEU A 82 -16.24 -6.85 8.33
N ARG A 83 -16.12 -6.21 7.16
CA ARG A 83 -16.52 -4.80 6.96
C ARG A 83 -18.02 -4.69 6.67
N ALA A 84 -18.85 -5.28 7.51
CA ALA A 84 -20.32 -5.23 7.38
C ALA A 84 -20.79 -5.37 5.92
N GLN A 85 -21.55 -4.40 5.40
CA GLN A 85 -22.07 -4.42 4.04
C GLN A 85 -20.99 -4.36 2.94
N ASN A 86 -19.77 -3.97 3.29
CA ASN A 86 -18.62 -3.95 2.36
C ASN A 86 -17.91 -5.32 2.27
N LEU A 87 -18.29 -6.31 3.05
CA LEU A 87 -17.62 -7.61 3.14
C LEU A 87 -16.10 -7.45 3.31
N LEU A 88 -15.30 -7.77 2.28
CA LEU A 88 -13.85 -7.56 2.24
C LEU A 88 -13.43 -6.55 1.17
N GLY A 89 -14.41 -5.91 0.52
CA GLY A 89 -14.21 -4.91 -0.52
C GLY A 89 -14.25 -3.47 -0.01
N TYR A 90 -14.38 -2.55 -0.95
CA TYR A 90 -14.35 -1.10 -0.72
C TYR A 90 -15.67 -0.40 -1.05
N LYS A 91 -16.71 -1.15 -1.46
CA LYS A 91 -18.07 -0.69 -1.76
C LYS A 91 -19.09 -1.53 -1.02
N HIS A 92 -20.33 -1.09 -0.94
CA HIS A 92 -21.42 -1.93 -0.47
C HIS A 92 -21.79 -2.99 -1.50
N TYR A 93 -22.16 -4.17 -1.02
CA TYR A 93 -22.67 -5.29 -1.81
C TYR A 93 -24.16 -5.46 -1.57
N ALA A 94 -24.85 -6.13 -2.50
CA ALA A 94 -26.24 -6.50 -2.34
C ALA A 94 -26.45 -7.48 -1.16
N ASP A 95 -27.62 -7.45 -0.56
CA ASP A 95 -27.92 -8.25 0.64
C ASP A 95 -27.78 -9.76 0.40
N ASP A 96 -28.13 -10.26 -0.79
CA ASP A 96 -28.00 -11.67 -1.16
C ASP A 96 -26.53 -12.11 -1.27
N VAL A 97 -25.64 -11.23 -1.71
CA VAL A 97 -24.19 -11.48 -1.73
C VAL A 97 -23.62 -11.49 -0.31
N VAL A 98 -24.09 -10.57 0.57
CA VAL A 98 -23.67 -10.54 1.99
C VAL A 98 -24.09 -11.82 2.70
N ASP A 99 -25.34 -12.25 2.55
CA ASP A 99 -25.83 -13.50 3.14
C ASP A 99 -24.99 -14.69 2.70
N LYS A 100 -24.78 -14.80 1.39
CA LYS A 100 -24.03 -15.91 0.80
C LYS A 100 -22.58 -15.93 1.28
N PHE A 101 -21.93 -14.77 1.38
CA PHE A 101 -20.55 -14.67 1.87
C PHE A 101 -20.45 -15.14 3.33
N VAL A 102 -21.33 -14.65 4.21
CA VAL A 102 -21.30 -14.99 5.64
C VAL A 102 -21.59 -16.49 5.85
N GLU A 103 -22.61 -17.04 5.14
CA GLU A 103 -22.91 -18.47 5.17
C GLU A 103 -21.73 -19.33 4.72
N THR A 104 -21.09 -18.96 3.61
CA THR A 104 -19.95 -19.69 3.05
C THR A 104 -18.75 -19.61 3.98
N ALA A 105 -18.44 -18.44 4.57
CA ALA A 105 -17.34 -18.27 5.50
C ALA A 105 -17.54 -19.08 6.79
N ALA A 106 -18.74 -19.07 7.38
CA ALA A 106 -19.08 -19.89 8.54
C ALA A 106 -18.92 -21.40 8.23
N LYS A 107 -19.43 -21.85 7.07
CA LYS A 107 -19.29 -23.24 6.61
C LYS A 107 -17.84 -23.67 6.44
N ASN A 108 -16.95 -22.77 6.05
CA ASN A 108 -15.52 -23.01 5.86
C ASN A 108 -14.68 -22.88 7.15
N GLY A 109 -15.31 -22.57 8.32
CA GLY A 109 -14.65 -22.67 9.61
C GLY A 109 -14.52 -21.36 10.40
N ILE A 110 -15.17 -20.27 9.97
CA ILE A 110 -15.25 -19.07 10.82
C ILE A 110 -16.13 -19.38 12.03
N GLY A 111 -15.57 -19.14 13.22
CA GLY A 111 -16.26 -19.32 14.51
C GLY A 111 -16.72 -18.01 15.15
N CYS A 112 -16.20 -16.86 14.70
CA CYS A 112 -16.59 -15.53 15.17
C CYS A 112 -16.44 -14.49 14.06
N PHE A 113 -17.49 -13.71 13.81
CA PHE A 113 -17.42 -12.53 12.94
C PHE A 113 -17.25 -11.28 13.78
N ARG A 114 -16.10 -10.60 13.63
CA ARG A 114 -15.89 -9.23 14.09
C ARG A 114 -16.38 -8.28 13.01
N ILE A 115 -17.61 -7.78 13.18
CA ILE A 115 -18.30 -6.94 12.19
C ILE A 115 -18.10 -5.48 12.56
N PHE A 116 -17.67 -4.65 11.61
CA PHE A 116 -17.59 -3.19 11.78
C PHE A 116 -18.08 -2.45 10.55
N ASP A 117 -18.53 -1.22 10.76
CA ASP A 117 -18.82 -0.26 9.70
C ASP A 117 -17.92 0.98 9.83
N ALA A 118 -17.44 1.48 8.69
CA ALA A 118 -16.51 2.61 8.68
C ALA A 118 -17.14 3.93 9.12
N CYS A 119 -18.45 4.10 8.94
CA CYS A 119 -19.20 5.27 9.41
C CYS A 119 -19.77 5.09 10.83
N ASN A 120 -19.64 3.90 11.42
CA ASN A 120 -20.38 3.48 12.61
C ASN A 120 -21.91 3.57 12.41
N ASP A 121 -22.40 3.36 11.20
CA ASP A 121 -23.84 3.34 10.90
C ASP A 121 -24.42 1.95 11.19
N PRO A 122 -25.26 1.79 12.23
CA PRO A 122 -25.78 0.48 12.61
C PRO A 122 -26.57 -0.22 11.49
N ARG A 123 -27.20 0.56 10.61
CA ARG A 123 -28.00 0.02 9.49
C ARG A 123 -27.16 -0.80 8.51
N ASN A 124 -25.87 -0.43 8.35
CA ASN A 124 -24.95 -1.17 7.49
C ASN A 124 -24.51 -2.51 8.10
N MET A 125 -24.59 -2.65 9.42
CA MET A 125 -24.14 -3.85 10.13
C MET A 125 -25.24 -4.91 10.30
N GLU A 126 -26.49 -4.50 10.25
CA GLU A 126 -27.64 -5.33 10.58
C GLU A 126 -27.72 -6.61 9.73
N ARG A 127 -27.50 -6.52 8.40
CA ARG A 127 -27.61 -7.67 7.50
C ARG A 127 -26.56 -8.72 7.79
N ALA A 128 -25.31 -8.34 7.86
CA ALA A 128 -24.21 -9.26 8.18
C ALA A 128 -24.38 -9.90 9.56
N THR A 129 -24.84 -9.13 10.57
CA THR A 129 -25.14 -9.63 11.92
C THR A 129 -26.22 -10.70 11.88
N LYS A 130 -27.34 -10.46 11.20
CA LYS A 130 -28.43 -11.45 11.04
C LYS A 130 -27.96 -12.72 10.34
N ALA A 131 -27.16 -12.58 9.28
CA ALA A 131 -26.62 -13.73 8.55
C ALA A 131 -25.67 -14.56 9.42
N ALA A 132 -24.79 -13.93 10.20
CA ALA A 132 -23.86 -14.59 11.11
C ALA A 132 -24.61 -15.32 12.25
N LYS A 133 -25.61 -14.67 12.86
CA LYS A 133 -26.46 -15.32 13.88
C LYS A 133 -27.21 -16.53 13.32
N LYS A 134 -27.73 -16.43 12.09
CA LYS A 134 -28.38 -17.55 11.40
C LYS A 134 -27.43 -18.72 11.16
N SER A 135 -26.16 -18.44 10.94
CA SER A 135 -25.10 -19.45 10.76
C SER A 135 -24.63 -20.08 12.08
N GLY A 136 -25.12 -19.63 13.23
CA GLY A 136 -24.84 -20.21 14.54
C GLY A 136 -23.44 -19.93 15.09
N VAL A 137 -22.77 -18.89 14.61
CA VAL A 137 -21.43 -18.48 15.04
C VAL A 137 -21.48 -17.23 15.92
N ASP A 138 -20.41 -16.97 16.67
CA ASP A 138 -20.33 -15.79 17.52
C ASP A 138 -20.32 -14.50 16.68
N VAL A 139 -20.98 -13.48 17.19
CA VAL A 139 -21.05 -12.16 16.54
C VAL A 139 -20.47 -11.11 17.48
N GLN A 140 -19.34 -10.54 17.12
CA GLN A 140 -18.77 -9.40 17.78
C GLN A 140 -19.00 -8.15 16.94
N MET A 141 -19.72 -7.17 17.48
CA MET A 141 -19.93 -5.91 16.80
C MET A 141 -18.90 -4.89 17.28
N ALA A 142 -18.14 -4.32 16.33
CA ALA A 142 -17.02 -3.46 16.63
C ALA A 142 -17.35 -1.98 16.36
N ILE A 143 -17.01 -1.13 17.32
CA ILE A 143 -17.08 0.32 17.25
C ILE A 143 -15.77 0.84 16.68
N SER A 144 -15.81 1.49 15.53
CA SER A 144 -14.66 2.18 14.95
C SER A 144 -14.35 3.42 15.78
N TYR A 145 -13.24 3.36 16.55
CA TYR A 145 -12.86 4.45 17.46
C TYR A 145 -12.20 5.60 16.68
N ALA A 146 -12.58 6.83 17.00
CA ALA A 146 -12.01 8.06 16.46
C ALA A 146 -12.02 9.17 17.51
N VAL A 147 -11.11 10.13 17.39
CA VAL A 147 -11.03 11.30 18.28
C VAL A 147 -11.48 12.54 17.53
N THR A 148 -12.74 12.91 17.69
CA THR A 148 -13.34 14.09 17.06
C THR A 148 -14.34 14.74 18.01
N PRO A 149 -14.81 15.97 17.75
CA PRO A 149 -15.85 16.60 18.57
C PRO A 149 -17.19 15.83 18.60
N TYR A 150 -17.39 14.89 17.68
CA TYR A 150 -18.65 14.15 17.51
C TYR A 150 -18.60 12.73 18.07
N HIS A 151 -17.41 12.21 18.37
CA HIS A 151 -17.19 10.87 18.92
C HIS A 151 -16.96 10.97 20.44
N THR A 152 -18.04 10.96 21.21
CA THR A 152 -17.98 11.05 22.68
C THR A 152 -18.20 9.68 23.32
N ILE A 153 -17.78 9.54 24.60
CA ILE A 153 -17.98 8.31 25.39
C ILE A 153 -19.45 7.92 25.42
N GLU A 154 -20.35 8.89 25.61
CA GLU A 154 -21.79 8.66 25.68
C GLU A 154 -22.33 8.11 24.37
N LYS A 155 -21.91 8.69 23.22
CA LYS A 155 -22.32 8.21 21.89
C LYS A 155 -21.83 6.79 21.63
N TYR A 156 -20.62 6.48 22.04
CA TYR A 156 -20.09 5.11 21.91
C TYR A 156 -20.84 4.12 22.80
N ALA A 157 -21.20 4.50 24.02
CA ALA A 157 -21.99 3.66 24.91
C ALA A 157 -23.44 3.44 24.38
N GLU A 158 -24.06 4.46 23.76
CA GLU A 158 -25.36 4.30 23.09
C GLU A 158 -25.23 3.40 21.84
N LEU A 159 -24.14 3.51 21.09
CA LEU A 159 -23.89 2.65 19.95
C LEU A 159 -23.70 1.19 20.39
N ALA A 160 -22.97 0.95 21.48
CA ALA A 160 -22.82 -0.39 22.07
C ALA A 160 -24.18 -0.98 22.46
N LYS A 161 -25.07 -0.16 23.04
CA LYS A 161 -26.46 -0.60 23.34
C LYS A 161 -27.20 -0.99 22.05
N THR A 162 -27.11 -0.18 21.01
CA THR A 162 -27.74 -0.48 19.72
C THR A 162 -27.22 -1.82 19.15
N TYR A 163 -25.91 -2.09 19.28
CA TYR A 163 -25.30 -3.34 18.83
C TYR A 163 -25.77 -4.54 19.67
N ALA A 164 -25.93 -4.37 20.98
CA ALA A 164 -26.51 -5.38 21.84
C ALA A 164 -27.97 -5.68 21.45
N ASP A 165 -28.76 -4.65 21.14
CA ASP A 165 -30.14 -4.78 20.68
C ASP A 165 -30.25 -5.51 19.32
N PHE A 166 -29.20 -5.44 18.47
CA PHE A 166 -29.09 -6.24 17.21
C PHE A 166 -28.70 -7.69 17.45
N GLY A 167 -28.36 -8.07 18.67
CA GLY A 167 -28.02 -9.45 19.05
C GLY A 167 -26.53 -9.76 18.99
N ALA A 168 -25.65 -8.77 19.17
CA ALA A 168 -24.22 -9.01 19.37
C ALA A 168 -23.97 -9.93 20.57
N ASP A 169 -22.98 -10.81 20.50
CA ASP A 169 -22.52 -11.65 21.60
C ASP A 169 -21.39 -10.96 22.39
N SER A 170 -20.72 -9.97 21.78
CA SER A 170 -19.72 -9.11 22.43
C SER A 170 -19.58 -7.79 21.68
N ILE A 171 -19.02 -6.79 22.36
CA ILE A 171 -18.73 -5.47 21.80
C ILE A 171 -17.20 -5.29 21.73
N CYS A 172 -16.67 -4.84 20.58
CA CYS A 172 -15.26 -4.49 20.45
C CYS A 172 -15.10 -2.97 20.29
N ILE A 173 -14.17 -2.37 21.03
CA ILE A 173 -13.68 -1.01 20.77
C ILE A 173 -12.47 -1.16 19.86
N LYS A 174 -12.59 -0.71 18.60
CA LYS A 174 -11.58 -0.91 17.57
C LYS A 174 -10.82 0.38 17.26
N ASP A 175 -9.65 0.52 17.87
CA ASP A 175 -8.73 1.65 17.70
C ASP A 175 -7.63 1.30 16.70
N MET A 176 -7.88 1.58 15.43
CA MET A 176 -6.98 1.29 14.30
C MET A 176 -5.74 2.18 14.27
N SER A 177 -5.74 3.32 14.95
CA SER A 177 -4.67 4.31 14.89
C SER A 177 -3.86 4.41 16.19
N GLY A 178 -4.25 3.67 17.24
CA GLY A 178 -3.61 3.74 18.56
C GLY A 178 -3.86 5.08 19.26
N LEU A 179 -5.04 5.67 19.07
CA LEU A 179 -5.42 6.98 19.62
C LEU A 179 -6.13 6.89 20.97
N LEU A 180 -6.59 5.70 21.35
CA LEU A 180 -7.32 5.47 22.59
C LEU A 180 -6.39 5.65 23.80
N LYS A 181 -6.56 6.77 24.50
CA LYS A 181 -5.75 7.09 25.70
C LYS A 181 -6.15 6.19 26.87
N PRO A 182 -5.20 5.80 27.75
CA PRO A 182 -5.44 4.87 28.84
C PRO A 182 -6.64 5.21 29.73
N TYR A 183 -6.74 6.45 30.20
CA TYR A 183 -7.85 6.87 31.08
C TYR A 183 -9.18 7.03 30.32
N VAL A 184 -9.12 7.39 29.02
CA VAL A 184 -10.32 7.41 28.17
C VAL A 184 -10.83 5.98 27.95
N ALA A 185 -9.93 5.00 27.78
CA ALA A 185 -10.30 3.59 27.68
C ALA A 185 -11.00 3.11 28.97
N TYR A 186 -10.47 3.50 30.13
CA TYR A 186 -11.10 3.19 31.42
C TYR A 186 -12.54 3.72 31.49
N ASP A 187 -12.72 5.01 31.21
CA ASP A 187 -14.03 5.66 31.26
C ASP A 187 -14.99 5.08 30.22
N LEU A 188 -14.52 4.80 29.02
CA LEU A 188 -15.31 4.25 27.93
C LEU A 188 -15.79 2.81 28.22
N VAL A 189 -14.92 1.94 28.74
CA VAL A 189 -15.31 0.60 29.17
C VAL A 189 -16.37 0.67 30.27
N LYS A 190 -16.17 1.51 31.29
CA LYS A 190 -17.16 1.71 32.36
C LYS A 190 -18.50 2.17 31.80
N ALA A 191 -18.50 3.14 30.88
CA ALA A 191 -19.72 3.65 30.27
C ALA A 191 -20.44 2.57 29.45
N ILE A 192 -19.74 1.77 28.67
CA ILE A 192 -20.33 0.66 27.90
C ILE A 192 -20.90 -0.38 28.85
N LYS A 193 -20.12 -0.85 29.83
CA LYS A 193 -20.57 -1.87 30.81
C LYS A 193 -21.76 -1.40 31.65
N SER A 194 -21.96 -0.09 31.81
CA SER A 194 -23.17 0.43 32.47
C SER A 194 -24.44 0.35 31.62
N LYS A 195 -24.30 0.18 30.30
CA LYS A 195 -25.40 0.14 29.34
C LYS A 195 -25.74 -1.28 28.85
N VAL A 196 -24.74 -2.17 28.81
CA VAL A 196 -24.89 -3.53 28.25
C VAL A 196 -24.21 -4.56 29.14
N ASP A 197 -24.84 -5.71 29.28
CA ASP A 197 -24.30 -6.89 29.98
C ASP A 197 -23.71 -7.88 28.97
N LEU A 198 -22.73 -7.38 28.17
CA LEU A 198 -22.01 -8.16 27.16
C LEU A 198 -20.50 -8.07 27.43
N PRO A 199 -19.71 -9.09 27.03
CA PRO A 199 -18.27 -8.97 27.01
C PRO A 199 -17.81 -7.77 26.18
N VAL A 200 -16.82 -7.03 26.71
CA VAL A 200 -16.19 -5.90 26.01
C VAL A 200 -14.75 -6.26 25.68
N GLU A 201 -14.40 -6.15 24.42
CA GLU A 201 -13.05 -6.41 23.89
C GLU A 201 -12.38 -5.12 23.45
N ILE A 202 -11.09 -5.01 23.70
CA ILE A 202 -10.29 -3.85 23.32
C ILE A 202 -9.26 -4.26 22.27
N HIS A 203 -9.38 -3.64 21.10
CA HIS A 203 -8.43 -3.71 20.00
C HIS A 203 -7.76 -2.36 19.84
N SER A 204 -6.45 -2.28 20.08
CA SER A 204 -5.69 -1.03 19.93
C SER A 204 -4.33 -1.29 19.30
N HIS A 205 -4.04 -0.56 18.22
CA HIS A 205 -2.73 -0.59 17.59
C HIS A 205 -1.68 0.13 18.43
N ALA A 206 -0.43 -0.34 18.34
CA ALA A 206 0.69 0.20 19.13
C ALA A 206 1.36 1.43 18.51
N THR A 207 0.83 1.95 17.41
CA THR A 207 1.48 2.95 16.56
C THR A 207 1.89 4.22 17.28
N THR A 208 1.10 4.66 18.26
CA THR A 208 1.41 5.86 19.08
C THR A 208 2.21 5.55 20.35
N GLY A 209 2.40 4.26 20.67
CA GLY A 209 3.04 3.81 21.91
C GLY A 209 2.12 3.72 23.12
N LEU A 210 0.84 4.07 23.01
CA LEU A 210 -0.11 4.09 24.15
C LEU A 210 -0.72 2.72 24.46
N SER A 211 -0.75 1.77 23.53
CA SER A 211 -1.62 0.60 23.55
C SER A 211 -1.45 -0.29 24.79
N VAL A 212 -0.22 -0.58 25.26
CA VAL A 212 -0.01 -1.41 26.46
C VAL A 212 -0.70 -0.77 27.70
N ALA A 213 -0.50 0.53 27.93
CA ALA A 213 -1.14 1.25 29.02
C ALA A 213 -2.66 1.34 28.84
N THR A 214 -3.12 1.46 27.60
CA THR A 214 -4.54 1.47 27.25
C THR A 214 -5.21 0.13 27.59
N LEU A 215 -4.58 -0.99 27.22
CA LEU A 215 -5.09 -2.33 27.54
C LEU A 215 -5.14 -2.56 29.07
N LEU A 216 -4.10 -2.15 29.81
CA LEU A 216 -4.10 -2.23 31.27
C LEU A 216 -5.28 -1.48 31.88
N LYS A 217 -5.46 -0.22 31.50
CA LYS A 217 -6.55 0.61 32.04
C LYS A 217 -7.93 0.11 31.62
N ALA A 218 -8.06 -0.47 30.44
CA ALA A 218 -9.29 -1.11 30.01
C ALA A 218 -9.61 -2.37 30.85
N ALA A 219 -8.61 -3.22 31.12
CA ALA A 219 -8.78 -4.38 31.98
C ALA A 219 -9.19 -3.98 33.40
N GLU A 220 -8.54 -2.97 34.01
CA GLU A 220 -8.92 -2.42 35.31
C GLU A 220 -10.37 -1.86 35.32
N ALA A 221 -10.87 -1.39 34.19
CA ALA A 221 -12.24 -0.93 34.05
C ALA A 221 -13.26 -2.06 33.86
N GLY A 222 -12.80 -3.30 33.64
CA GLY A 222 -13.65 -4.48 33.45
C GLY A 222 -13.81 -4.90 31.98
N ALA A 223 -12.85 -4.57 31.09
CA ALA A 223 -12.78 -5.19 29.78
C ALA A 223 -12.55 -6.71 29.95
N ASP A 224 -13.27 -7.51 29.18
CA ASP A 224 -13.28 -8.97 29.31
C ASP A 224 -12.23 -9.64 28.42
N ILE A 225 -11.85 -8.99 27.29
CA ILE A 225 -10.95 -9.55 26.29
C ILE A 225 -10.02 -8.44 25.77
N LEU A 226 -8.77 -8.78 25.54
CA LEU A 226 -7.75 -7.87 24.99
C LEU A 226 -7.14 -8.45 23.71
N ASP A 227 -7.03 -7.63 22.69
CA ASP A 227 -6.33 -7.96 21.45
C ASP A 227 -4.83 -7.75 21.61
N THR A 228 -4.05 -8.78 21.29
CA THR A 228 -2.59 -8.75 21.34
C THR A 228 -1.97 -9.50 20.17
N ALA A 229 -0.70 -9.32 19.94
CA ALA A 229 0.07 -10.12 19.00
C ALA A 229 1.34 -10.64 19.67
N ILE A 230 1.70 -11.89 19.39
CA ILE A 230 2.95 -12.48 19.90
C ILE A 230 4.13 -11.50 19.67
N SER A 231 5.06 -11.39 20.61
CA SER A 231 6.04 -10.29 20.66
C SER A 231 6.85 -10.11 19.40
N SER A 232 7.21 -11.17 18.69
CA SER A 232 7.89 -11.08 17.40
C SER A 232 7.04 -10.50 16.25
N MET A 233 5.72 -10.41 16.43
CA MET A 233 4.75 -9.85 15.48
C MET A 233 4.04 -8.61 16.05
N SER A 234 4.60 -7.99 17.08
CA SER A 234 3.99 -6.87 17.80
C SER A 234 4.69 -5.54 17.56
N MET A 235 4.15 -4.48 18.17
CA MET A 235 4.66 -3.11 18.20
C MET A 235 4.68 -2.38 16.82
N GLY A 236 5.13 -1.16 16.80
CA GLY A 236 5.06 -0.31 15.61
C GLY A 236 3.62 -0.15 15.13
N THR A 237 3.36 -0.51 13.88
CA THR A 237 2.01 -0.48 13.29
C THR A 237 1.11 -1.66 13.69
N SER A 238 1.64 -2.65 14.41
CA SER A 238 0.91 -3.81 14.93
C SER A 238 0.32 -3.52 16.33
N HIS A 239 0.30 -4.50 17.21
CA HIS A 239 -0.42 -4.49 18.49
C HIS A 239 0.53 -4.63 19.68
N SER A 240 -0.02 -4.58 20.90
CA SER A 240 0.74 -4.85 22.13
C SER A 240 1.24 -6.30 22.16
N PRO A 241 2.45 -6.56 22.70
CA PRO A 241 2.97 -7.93 22.81
C PRO A 241 2.14 -8.79 23.75
N THR A 242 1.73 -9.97 23.31
CA THR A 242 0.93 -10.93 24.10
C THR A 242 1.61 -11.25 25.41
N GLU A 243 2.90 -11.62 25.37
CA GLU A 243 3.67 -12.00 26.57
C GLU A 243 3.76 -10.86 27.58
N THR A 244 3.91 -9.63 27.11
CA THR A 244 3.96 -8.43 27.99
C THR A 244 2.64 -8.23 28.70
N VAL A 245 1.51 -8.34 27.97
CA VAL A 245 0.17 -8.16 28.56
C VAL A 245 -0.14 -9.30 29.54
N VAL A 246 0.20 -10.53 29.21
CA VAL A 246 0.04 -11.68 30.10
C VAL A 246 0.82 -11.49 31.41
N GLU A 247 2.12 -11.16 31.34
CA GLU A 247 2.94 -10.93 32.54
C GLU A 247 2.50 -9.69 33.33
N MET A 248 1.97 -8.66 32.69
CA MET A 248 1.44 -7.46 33.33
C MET A 248 0.20 -7.75 34.20
N LEU A 249 -0.64 -8.71 33.78
CA LEU A 249 -1.87 -9.08 34.50
C LEU A 249 -1.68 -10.23 35.48
N LYS A 250 -0.55 -10.93 35.41
CA LYS A 250 -0.25 -12.11 36.18
C LYS A 250 -0.27 -11.87 37.71
N GLY A 251 -0.92 -12.76 38.43
CA GLY A 251 -1.07 -12.67 39.90
C GLY A 251 -2.07 -11.61 40.36
N THR A 252 -2.79 -10.95 39.45
CA THR A 252 -3.92 -10.08 39.76
C THR A 252 -5.25 -10.83 39.60
N ASP A 253 -6.36 -10.20 39.97
CA ASP A 253 -7.70 -10.76 39.75
C ASP A 253 -8.13 -10.74 38.24
N MET A 254 -7.27 -10.19 37.38
CA MET A 254 -7.42 -10.14 35.92
C MET A 254 -6.48 -11.14 35.21
N ASP A 255 -5.77 -12.02 35.96
CA ASP A 255 -4.78 -12.97 35.41
C ASP A 255 -5.37 -13.78 34.26
N THR A 256 -4.68 -13.81 33.13
CA THR A 256 -5.08 -14.57 31.94
C THR A 256 -4.88 -16.07 32.08
N GLU A 257 -4.01 -16.50 33.02
CA GLU A 257 -3.54 -17.88 33.23
C GLU A 257 -2.86 -18.52 32.00
N LEU A 258 -2.43 -17.72 31.02
CA LEU A 258 -1.70 -18.23 29.87
C LEU A 258 -0.24 -18.53 30.21
N ASP A 259 0.31 -19.60 29.63
CA ASP A 259 1.69 -20.02 29.87
C ASP A 259 2.68 -19.17 29.05
N THR A 260 3.40 -18.27 29.71
CA THR A 260 4.40 -17.41 29.10
C THR A 260 5.51 -18.21 28.40
N LYS A 261 5.87 -19.42 28.89
CA LYS A 261 6.92 -20.21 28.22
C LYS A 261 6.44 -20.73 26.88
N ALA A 262 5.20 -21.21 26.80
CA ALA A 262 4.60 -21.62 25.53
C ALA A 262 4.47 -20.45 24.56
N LEU A 263 4.14 -19.24 25.04
CA LEU A 263 4.11 -18.01 24.23
C LEU A 263 5.49 -17.68 23.66
N LEU A 264 6.57 -17.82 24.43
CA LEU A 264 7.94 -17.57 23.97
C LEU A 264 8.39 -18.56 22.87
N GLU A 265 7.90 -19.80 22.86
CA GLU A 265 8.15 -20.76 21.78
C GLU A 265 7.51 -20.30 20.47
N ILE A 266 6.26 -19.80 20.53
CA ILE A 266 5.56 -19.22 19.39
C ILE A 266 6.30 -17.97 18.90
N ALA A 267 6.74 -17.10 19.81
CA ALA A 267 7.52 -15.92 19.49
C ALA A 267 8.85 -16.26 18.79
N ALA A 268 9.52 -17.35 19.23
CA ALA A 268 10.74 -17.81 18.58
C ALA A 268 10.48 -18.24 17.13
N TYR A 269 9.40 -18.97 16.88
CA TYR A 269 8.99 -19.36 15.53
C TYR A 269 8.75 -18.14 14.63
N PHE A 270 7.87 -17.24 15.03
CA PHE A 270 7.54 -16.07 14.20
C PHE A 270 8.73 -15.09 14.03
N ARG A 271 9.72 -15.09 14.93
CA ARG A 271 10.96 -14.32 14.78
C ARG A 271 11.77 -14.79 13.56
N GLU A 272 11.79 -16.09 13.31
CA GLU A 272 12.44 -16.65 12.12
C GLU A 272 11.60 -16.39 10.87
N ILE A 273 10.29 -16.66 10.93
CA ILE A 273 9.36 -16.42 9.81
C ILE A 273 9.36 -14.95 9.35
N ARG A 274 9.46 -14.01 10.28
CA ARG A 274 9.51 -12.58 9.96
C ARG A 274 10.62 -12.22 8.97
N LYS A 275 11.73 -12.96 8.95
CA LYS A 275 12.84 -12.75 8.01
C LYS A 275 12.46 -13.01 6.55
N HIS A 276 11.48 -13.89 6.31
CA HIS A 276 10.96 -14.17 4.97
C HIS A 276 10.29 -12.93 4.33
N TYR A 277 9.95 -11.92 5.14
CA TYR A 277 9.22 -10.71 4.73
C TYR A 277 10.05 -9.44 4.89
N ALA A 278 11.36 -9.55 5.02
CA ALA A 278 12.25 -8.43 5.35
C ALA A 278 12.17 -7.26 4.35
N SER A 279 11.88 -7.54 3.07
CA SER A 279 11.72 -6.48 2.05
C SER A 279 10.43 -5.66 2.22
N LEU A 280 9.48 -6.17 3.00
CA LEU A 280 8.17 -5.56 3.26
C LEU A 280 8.09 -4.88 4.62
N GLU A 281 9.11 -5.03 5.46
CA GLU A 281 9.14 -4.44 6.79
C GLU A 281 8.91 -2.93 6.73
N SER A 282 7.99 -2.47 7.57
CA SER A 282 7.76 -1.04 7.75
C SER A 282 8.99 -0.36 8.35
N LYS A 283 9.32 0.83 7.88
CA LYS A 283 10.35 1.66 8.51
C LYS A 283 9.91 2.24 9.85
N PHE A 284 8.61 2.17 10.17
CA PHE A 284 8.02 2.63 11.42
C PHE A 284 8.08 1.52 12.48
N LEU A 285 9.28 1.22 12.99
CA LEU A 285 9.52 0.15 13.97
C LEU A 285 9.18 0.55 15.41
N GLY A 286 9.10 1.85 15.70
CA GLY A 286 8.78 2.40 17.01
C GLY A 286 7.44 3.15 17.03
N ALA A 287 7.23 3.96 18.07
CA ALA A 287 6.07 4.83 18.16
C ALA A 287 6.20 6.02 17.19
N ASP A 288 5.13 6.31 16.44
CA ASP A 288 5.01 7.51 15.62
C ASP A 288 3.96 8.46 16.20
N THR A 289 4.42 9.44 16.96
CA THR A 289 3.55 10.39 17.65
C THR A 289 2.89 11.43 16.73
N ARG A 290 3.29 11.55 15.45
CA ARG A 290 2.60 12.39 14.45
C ARG A 290 1.14 11.94 14.27
N ILE A 291 0.87 10.66 14.49
CA ILE A 291 -0.47 10.07 14.42
C ILE A 291 -1.42 10.64 15.46
N LEU A 292 -0.93 11.10 16.61
CA LEU A 292 -1.77 11.78 17.62
C LEU A 292 -2.43 13.05 17.07
N VAL A 293 -1.86 13.66 16.03
CA VAL A 293 -2.39 14.86 15.36
C VAL A 293 -3.09 14.50 14.06
N SER A 294 -2.43 13.73 13.17
CA SER A 294 -2.98 13.36 11.85
C SER A 294 -4.12 12.34 11.93
N GLN A 295 -4.16 11.53 12.99
CA GLN A 295 -5.12 10.44 13.23
C GLN A 295 -5.12 9.32 12.17
N VAL A 296 -4.09 9.27 11.36
CA VAL A 296 -3.96 8.31 10.25
C VAL A 296 -3.48 6.96 10.76
N PRO A 297 -4.16 5.83 10.45
CA PRO A 297 -3.67 4.50 10.82
C PRO A 297 -2.27 4.25 10.26
N GLY A 298 -1.40 3.59 11.05
CA GLY A 298 0.00 3.36 10.69
C GLY A 298 0.19 2.60 9.37
N GLY A 299 -0.65 1.61 9.09
CA GLY A 299 -0.64 0.90 7.81
C GLY A 299 -1.01 1.79 6.61
N MET A 300 -1.87 2.80 6.82
CA MET A 300 -2.17 3.78 5.79
C MET A 300 -1.00 4.74 5.57
N LEU A 301 -0.30 5.15 6.62
CA LEU A 301 0.87 6.03 6.52
C LEU A 301 1.96 5.40 5.62
N SER A 302 2.26 4.12 5.83
CA SER A 302 3.21 3.37 4.99
C SER A 302 2.74 3.27 3.53
N ASN A 303 1.44 3.08 3.31
CA ASN A 303 0.86 3.07 1.97
C ASN A 303 0.96 4.43 1.29
N LEU A 304 0.63 5.53 2.00
CA LEU A 304 0.75 6.90 1.48
C LEU A 304 2.19 7.23 1.10
N GLU A 305 3.18 6.86 1.94
CA GLU A 305 4.60 7.05 1.63
C GLU A 305 5.00 6.33 0.35
N SER A 306 4.60 5.05 0.21
CA SER A 306 4.87 4.27 -1.00
C SER A 306 4.22 4.86 -2.24
N GLN A 307 2.98 5.30 -2.12
CA GLN A 307 2.22 5.89 -3.22
C GLN A 307 2.80 7.23 -3.66
N LEU A 308 3.14 8.12 -2.72
CA LEU A 308 3.79 9.40 -3.03
C LEU A 308 5.14 9.19 -3.70
N LYS A 309 5.93 8.20 -3.26
CA LYS A 309 7.18 7.82 -3.93
C LYS A 309 6.96 7.34 -5.36
N GLN A 310 5.93 6.52 -5.60
CA GLN A 310 5.56 6.07 -6.95
C GLN A 310 5.10 7.22 -7.86
N GLN A 311 4.51 8.27 -7.27
CA GLN A 311 4.11 9.49 -7.97
C GLN A 311 5.27 10.50 -8.16
N GLY A 312 6.49 10.17 -7.69
CA GLY A 312 7.62 11.10 -7.71
C GLY A 312 7.48 12.29 -6.75
N ALA A 313 6.57 12.19 -5.77
CA ALA A 313 6.21 13.25 -4.82
C ALA A 313 6.48 12.84 -3.36
N GLY A 314 7.53 12.05 -3.13
CA GLY A 314 7.88 11.57 -1.78
C GLY A 314 8.21 12.68 -0.78
N ASP A 315 8.62 13.84 -1.27
CA ASP A 315 8.85 15.08 -0.51
C ASP A 315 7.56 15.76 -0.02
N LYS A 316 6.40 15.39 -0.57
CA LYS A 316 5.09 15.97 -0.24
C LYS A 316 4.38 15.30 0.95
N MET A 317 5.04 14.39 1.66
CA MET A 317 4.41 13.64 2.75
C MET A 317 3.89 14.55 3.87
N ASP A 318 4.67 15.56 4.27
CA ASP A 318 4.27 16.49 5.33
C ASP A 318 3.09 17.39 4.89
N ASP A 319 3.06 17.81 3.62
CA ASP A 319 1.93 18.55 3.04
C ASP A 319 0.65 17.71 3.08
N VAL A 320 0.74 16.41 2.74
CA VAL A 320 -0.40 15.48 2.80
C VAL A 320 -0.87 15.27 4.23
N LEU A 321 0.05 15.11 5.19
CA LEU A 321 -0.30 14.98 6.61
C LEU A 321 -0.96 16.24 7.16
N ALA A 322 -0.60 17.42 6.67
CA ALA A 322 -1.24 18.70 7.04
C ALA A 322 -2.62 18.87 6.38
N GLU A 323 -2.85 18.32 5.18
CA GLU A 323 -4.13 18.40 4.47
C GLU A 323 -5.14 17.37 4.99
N LEU A 324 -4.69 16.20 5.46
CA LEU A 324 -5.54 15.12 5.95
C LEU A 324 -6.61 15.56 6.98
N PRO A 325 -6.29 16.30 8.07
CA PRO A 325 -7.29 16.75 9.03
C PRO A 325 -8.35 17.67 8.41
N ARG A 326 -8.00 18.42 7.36
CA ARG A 326 -8.92 19.31 6.65
C ARG A 326 -9.91 18.50 5.80
N VAL A 327 -9.41 17.52 5.05
CA VAL A 327 -10.25 16.60 4.27
C VAL A 327 -11.14 15.77 5.20
N HIS A 328 -10.61 15.29 6.32
CA HIS A 328 -11.35 14.57 7.34
C HIS A 328 -12.53 15.39 7.90
N LYS A 329 -12.31 16.66 8.21
CA LYS A 329 -13.37 17.60 8.61
C LYS A 329 -14.40 17.78 7.49
N ASP A 330 -13.96 18.05 6.28
CA ASP A 330 -14.84 18.25 5.11
C ASP A 330 -15.68 17.02 4.78
N ALA A 331 -15.17 15.82 5.10
CA ALA A 331 -15.86 14.53 4.98
C ALA A 331 -16.81 14.18 6.14
N GLY A 332 -17.09 15.13 7.07
CA GLY A 332 -18.00 14.90 8.20
C GLY A 332 -17.43 14.05 9.32
N TYR A 333 -16.10 14.07 9.52
CA TYR A 333 -15.40 13.41 10.62
C TYR A 333 -15.61 11.90 10.73
N VAL A 334 -15.66 11.20 9.61
CA VAL A 334 -15.77 9.74 9.60
C VAL A 334 -14.58 9.08 10.32
N PRO A 335 -14.74 7.96 11.02
CA PRO A 335 -13.60 7.21 11.53
C PRO A 335 -12.64 6.86 10.40
N LEU A 336 -11.32 7.02 10.62
CA LEU A 336 -10.29 6.71 9.62
C LEU A 336 -9.93 5.21 9.68
N VAL A 337 -10.86 4.39 9.25
CA VAL A 337 -10.72 2.93 9.10
C VAL A 337 -10.98 2.56 7.64
N THR A 338 -10.66 1.34 7.22
CA THR A 338 -10.95 0.91 5.83
C THR A 338 -12.47 0.81 5.59
N PRO A 339 -13.05 1.41 4.51
CA PRO A 339 -12.37 2.09 3.40
C PRO A 339 -12.18 3.61 3.58
N THR A 340 -12.83 4.26 4.56
CA THR A 340 -12.87 5.72 4.72
C THR A 340 -11.49 6.35 4.88
N SER A 341 -10.55 5.67 5.56
CA SER A 341 -9.17 6.12 5.66
C SER A 341 -8.50 6.28 4.29
N GLN A 342 -8.72 5.31 3.38
CA GLN A 342 -8.18 5.39 2.03
C GLN A 342 -8.86 6.46 1.19
N ILE A 343 -10.19 6.61 1.32
CA ILE A 343 -10.96 7.65 0.63
C ILE A 343 -10.44 9.04 1.02
N VAL A 344 -10.32 9.31 2.31
CA VAL A 344 -9.84 10.59 2.85
C VAL A 344 -8.36 10.80 2.50
N GLY A 345 -7.54 9.76 2.65
CA GLY A 345 -6.11 9.82 2.33
C GLY A 345 -5.83 10.08 0.86
N THR A 346 -6.48 9.34 -0.03
CA THR A 346 -6.35 9.55 -1.48
C THR A 346 -6.80 10.95 -1.88
N GLN A 347 -7.91 11.43 -1.31
CA GLN A 347 -8.36 12.80 -1.60
C GLN A 347 -7.37 13.84 -1.08
N ALA A 348 -6.74 13.64 0.08
CA ALA A 348 -5.70 14.55 0.58
C ALA A 348 -4.47 14.58 -0.34
N VAL A 349 -4.02 13.43 -0.83
CA VAL A 349 -2.94 13.36 -1.84
C VAL A 349 -3.34 14.10 -3.12
N MET A 350 -4.55 13.87 -3.64
CA MET A 350 -5.04 14.56 -4.85
C MET A 350 -5.11 16.08 -4.64
N ASN A 351 -5.53 16.52 -3.46
CA ASN A 351 -5.57 17.95 -3.11
C ASN A 351 -4.17 18.59 -3.13
N VAL A 352 -3.15 17.88 -2.64
CA VAL A 352 -1.76 18.36 -2.62
C VAL A 352 -1.14 18.36 -4.01
N LEU A 353 -1.38 17.32 -4.81
CA LEU A 353 -0.77 17.18 -6.13
C LEU A 353 -1.45 18.03 -7.21
N MET A 354 -2.77 18.18 -7.16
CA MET A 354 -3.57 18.77 -8.23
C MET A 354 -4.30 20.05 -7.82
N GLY A 355 -4.15 20.48 -6.56
CA GLY A 355 -4.92 21.59 -6.00
C GLY A 355 -6.22 21.14 -5.34
N ARG A 356 -6.56 21.83 -4.23
CA ARG A 356 -7.63 21.45 -3.33
C ARG A 356 -9.00 21.35 -4.02
N TYR A 357 -9.57 20.13 -4.05
CA TYR A 357 -10.84 19.77 -4.68
C TYR A 357 -11.01 20.19 -6.15
N THR A 358 -9.89 20.38 -6.85
CA THR A 358 -9.89 20.49 -8.31
C THR A 358 -10.42 19.20 -8.92
N THR A 359 -9.99 18.06 -8.37
CA THR A 359 -10.50 16.73 -8.69
C THR A 359 -10.98 16.06 -7.42
N MET A 360 -12.20 15.54 -7.43
CA MET A 360 -12.72 14.68 -6.36
C MET A 360 -12.80 13.24 -6.87
N THR A 361 -12.26 12.29 -6.11
CA THR A 361 -12.37 10.87 -6.43
C THR A 361 -13.83 10.41 -6.38
N GLN A 362 -14.18 9.37 -7.14
CA GLN A 362 -15.55 8.83 -7.14
C GLN A 362 -15.99 8.41 -5.73
N ASP A 363 -15.10 7.76 -4.98
CA ASP A 363 -15.43 7.29 -3.64
C ASP A 363 -15.57 8.43 -2.64
N PHE A 364 -14.78 9.50 -2.77
CA PHE A 364 -14.95 10.70 -1.95
C PHE A 364 -16.31 11.37 -2.23
N ARG A 365 -16.71 11.47 -3.52
CA ARG A 365 -18.04 11.96 -3.90
C ARG A 365 -19.15 11.07 -3.31
N ASN A 366 -19.00 9.75 -3.42
CA ASN A 366 -19.94 8.77 -2.87
C ASN A 366 -20.06 8.88 -1.34
N LEU A 367 -18.94 9.13 -0.64
CA LEU A 367 -18.93 9.35 0.80
C LEU A 367 -19.76 10.60 1.18
N LEU A 368 -19.51 11.72 0.49
CA LEU A 368 -20.18 12.99 0.74
C LEU A 368 -21.71 12.93 0.53
N VAL A 369 -22.16 12.14 -0.44
CA VAL A 369 -23.60 12.00 -0.75
C VAL A 369 -24.29 10.86 0.02
N GLY A 370 -23.61 10.25 1.01
CA GLY A 370 -24.19 9.26 1.91
C GLY A 370 -24.28 7.83 1.36
N ARG A 371 -23.57 7.49 0.28
CA ARG A 371 -23.56 6.11 -0.27
C ARG A 371 -22.75 5.11 0.56
N PHE A 372 -22.03 5.58 1.59
CA PHE A 372 -21.34 4.73 2.58
C PHE A 372 -22.08 4.63 3.92
N GLY A 373 -23.17 5.38 4.10
CA GLY A 373 -23.94 5.43 5.33
C GLY A 373 -24.07 6.84 5.88
N LYS A 374 -24.62 6.93 7.09
CA LYS A 374 -24.78 8.20 7.80
C LYS A 374 -23.45 8.66 8.38
N LEU A 375 -23.05 9.87 8.05
CA LEU A 375 -21.82 10.47 8.56
C LEU A 375 -22.00 10.95 10.01
N PRO A 376 -20.92 10.96 10.84
CA PRO A 376 -20.97 11.43 12.22
C PRO A 376 -21.35 12.90 12.37
N ALA A 377 -20.97 13.73 11.40
CA ALA A 377 -21.30 15.15 11.29
C ALA A 377 -21.67 15.52 9.86
N GLU A 378 -22.26 16.69 9.70
CA GLU A 378 -22.55 17.21 8.36
C GLU A 378 -21.24 17.49 7.61
N PRO A 379 -21.09 16.95 6.39
CA PRO A 379 -19.94 17.23 5.53
C PRO A 379 -20.02 18.66 4.96
N ASN A 380 -18.95 19.12 4.35
CA ASN A 380 -18.90 20.42 3.69
C ASN A 380 -19.96 20.53 2.58
N GLN A 381 -20.95 21.41 2.77
CA GLN A 381 -22.14 21.51 1.91
C GLN A 381 -21.82 21.95 0.47
N GLU A 382 -20.78 22.76 0.27
CA GLU A 382 -20.33 23.13 -1.09
C GLU A 382 -19.78 21.92 -1.84
N LEU A 383 -19.04 21.04 -1.13
CA LEU A 383 -18.53 19.81 -1.71
C LEU A 383 -19.65 18.80 -1.94
N VAL A 384 -20.65 18.73 -1.05
CA VAL A 384 -21.85 17.89 -1.25
C VAL A 384 -22.58 18.31 -2.52
N LYS A 385 -22.82 19.62 -2.71
CA LYS A 385 -23.46 20.14 -3.93
C LYS A 385 -22.67 19.74 -5.19
N LYS A 386 -21.36 19.95 -5.18
CA LYS A 386 -20.48 19.55 -6.28
C LYS A 386 -20.49 18.03 -6.53
N ALA A 387 -20.54 17.24 -5.46
CA ALA A 387 -20.61 15.77 -5.56
C ALA A 387 -21.96 15.30 -6.15
N LEU A 388 -23.08 15.92 -5.76
CA LEU A 388 -24.39 15.62 -6.32
C LEU A 388 -24.42 15.92 -7.83
N GLU A 389 -23.93 17.10 -8.25
CA GLU A 389 -23.83 17.47 -9.66
C GLU A 389 -22.99 16.47 -10.46
N GLN A 390 -21.79 16.11 -9.96
CA GLN A 390 -20.89 15.19 -10.64
C GLN A 390 -21.41 13.75 -10.67
N ASN A 391 -22.14 13.32 -9.64
CA ASN A 391 -22.77 12.00 -9.56
C ASN A 391 -24.15 11.95 -10.26
N LYS A 392 -24.62 13.09 -10.82
CA LYS A 392 -25.97 13.22 -11.45
C LYS A 392 -27.10 12.79 -10.50
N MET A 393 -27.01 13.25 -9.25
CA MET A 393 -27.98 12.94 -8.19
C MET A 393 -28.73 14.21 -7.76
N ASP A 394 -30.03 14.08 -7.50
CA ASP A 394 -30.87 15.19 -7.05
C ASP A 394 -30.78 15.44 -5.54
N LYS A 395 -30.46 14.40 -4.76
CA LYS A 395 -30.40 14.46 -3.30
C LYS A 395 -29.45 13.44 -2.71
N VAL A 396 -29.00 13.70 -1.48
CA VAL A 396 -28.18 12.76 -0.69
C VAL A 396 -28.98 11.50 -0.33
N VAL A 397 -28.25 10.39 -0.14
CA VAL A 397 -28.83 9.11 0.32
C VAL A 397 -29.07 9.19 1.82
N THR A 398 -30.33 9.01 2.24
CA THR A 398 -30.75 9.02 3.66
C THR A 398 -31.24 7.66 4.16
N CYS A 399 -31.63 6.76 3.25
CA CYS A 399 -31.94 5.36 3.56
C CYS A 399 -30.65 4.55 3.83
N ARG A 400 -30.78 3.26 4.14
CA ARG A 400 -29.65 2.34 4.15
C ARG A 400 -29.10 2.24 2.72
N PRO A 401 -27.81 2.50 2.46
CA PRO A 401 -27.32 2.54 1.10
C PRO A 401 -27.51 1.22 0.31
N ALA A 402 -27.45 0.09 0.99
CA ALA A 402 -27.65 -1.22 0.37
C ALA A 402 -29.09 -1.43 -0.16
N ASP A 403 -30.09 -0.69 0.34
CA ASP A 403 -31.45 -0.75 -0.18
C ASP A 403 -31.57 -0.20 -1.62
N LEU A 404 -30.54 0.46 -2.12
CA LEU A 404 -30.43 0.96 -3.48
C LEU A 404 -29.74 -0.02 -4.43
N ILE A 405 -29.34 -1.19 -3.95
CA ILE A 405 -28.61 -2.21 -4.72
C ILE A 405 -29.56 -3.37 -4.96
N GLU A 406 -29.84 -3.65 -6.22
CA GLU A 406 -30.64 -4.82 -6.59
C GLU A 406 -29.90 -6.12 -6.28
N PRO A 407 -30.62 -7.24 -6.03
CA PRO A 407 -29.98 -8.54 -5.83
C PRO A 407 -29.06 -8.92 -6.98
N GLU A 408 -27.82 -9.31 -6.65
CA GLU A 408 -26.77 -9.53 -7.64
C GLU A 408 -26.22 -10.98 -7.67
N TRP A 409 -26.62 -11.84 -6.72
CA TRP A 409 -25.99 -13.16 -6.56
C TRP A 409 -25.97 -14.01 -7.84
N ASN A 410 -27.13 -14.18 -8.49
CA ASN A 410 -27.23 -14.99 -9.71
C ASN A 410 -26.38 -14.43 -10.84
N LYS A 411 -26.33 -13.10 -10.97
CA LYS A 411 -25.49 -12.42 -11.94
C LYS A 411 -24.00 -12.68 -11.67
N MET A 412 -23.58 -12.57 -10.41
CA MET A 412 -22.17 -12.81 -10.01
C MET A 412 -21.76 -14.25 -10.27
N LEU A 413 -22.64 -15.22 -10.04
CA LEU A 413 -22.40 -16.63 -10.34
C LEU A 413 -22.18 -16.88 -11.84
N GLU A 414 -22.99 -16.27 -12.70
CA GLU A 414 -22.86 -16.39 -14.15
C GLU A 414 -21.59 -15.67 -14.67
N GLU A 415 -21.34 -14.47 -14.18
CA GLU A 415 -20.17 -13.69 -14.58
C GLU A 415 -18.86 -14.36 -14.15
N SER A 416 -18.82 -14.92 -12.94
CA SER A 416 -17.68 -15.72 -12.47
C SER A 416 -17.35 -16.86 -13.43
N LYS A 417 -18.36 -17.66 -13.81
CA LYS A 417 -18.19 -18.77 -14.79
C LYS A 417 -17.65 -18.28 -16.13
N LYS A 418 -18.16 -17.17 -16.65
CA LYS A 418 -17.68 -16.58 -17.92
C LYS A 418 -16.22 -16.10 -17.84
N ASN A 419 -15.75 -15.78 -16.63
CA ASN A 419 -14.40 -15.25 -16.38
C ASN A 419 -13.44 -16.26 -15.75
N GLY A 420 -13.71 -17.57 -15.91
CA GLY A 420 -12.79 -18.64 -15.54
C GLY A 420 -13.02 -19.27 -14.16
N GLY A 421 -14.07 -18.88 -13.45
CA GLY A 421 -14.50 -19.53 -12.20
C GLY A 421 -15.07 -20.92 -12.46
N ASP A 422 -14.92 -21.82 -11.50
CA ASP A 422 -15.36 -23.23 -11.59
C ASP A 422 -16.87 -23.43 -11.37
N GLY A 423 -17.58 -22.37 -11.04
CA GLY A 423 -19.03 -22.37 -10.78
C GLY A 423 -19.41 -22.62 -9.32
N SER A 424 -18.44 -22.70 -8.42
CA SER A 424 -18.66 -22.75 -6.98
C SER A 424 -19.14 -21.39 -6.44
N ASP A 425 -19.79 -21.42 -5.26
CA ASP A 425 -20.12 -20.21 -4.52
C ASP A 425 -18.85 -19.42 -4.14
N GLU A 426 -17.76 -20.12 -3.86
CA GLU A 426 -16.45 -19.54 -3.49
C GLU A 426 -15.85 -18.71 -4.63
N ASP A 427 -15.83 -19.24 -5.85
CA ASP A 427 -15.36 -18.49 -7.02
C ASP A 427 -16.31 -17.33 -7.38
N ALA A 428 -17.62 -17.53 -7.23
CA ALA A 428 -18.59 -16.48 -7.46
C ALA A 428 -18.42 -15.30 -6.47
N LEU A 429 -18.17 -15.59 -5.19
CA LEU A 429 -17.87 -14.59 -4.16
C LEU A 429 -16.53 -13.90 -4.44
N THR A 430 -15.50 -14.65 -4.87
CA THR A 430 -14.20 -14.11 -5.26
C THR A 430 -14.34 -13.10 -6.41
N TYR A 431 -15.10 -13.47 -7.43
CA TYR A 431 -15.38 -12.58 -8.57
C TYR A 431 -16.22 -11.36 -8.16
N ALA A 432 -17.27 -11.54 -7.37
CA ALA A 432 -18.13 -10.45 -6.91
C ALA A 432 -17.35 -9.36 -6.16
N MET A 433 -16.41 -9.77 -5.30
CA MET A 433 -15.59 -8.84 -4.53
C MET A 433 -14.43 -8.25 -5.33
N PHE A 434 -13.81 -9.00 -6.24
CA PHE A 434 -12.58 -8.62 -6.93
C PHE A 434 -12.63 -8.91 -8.44
N PRO A 435 -13.59 -8.37 -9.21
CA PRO A 435 -13.81 -8.73 -10.61
C PRO A 435 -12.61 -8.45 -11.52
N ASN A 436 -11.77 -7.48 -11.18
CA ASN A 436 -10.57 -7.13 -11.96
C ASN A 436 -9.35 -8.03 -11.65
N VAL A 437 -9.40 -8.82 -10.58
CA VAL A 437 -8.28 -9.66 -10.12
C VAL A 437 -8.60 -11.15 -10.26
N ALA A 438 -9.82 -11.53 -9.96
CA ALA A 438 -10.27 -12.91 -9.93
C ALA A 438 -10.00 -13.68 -11.24
N PRO A 439 -10.23 -13.13 -12.45
CA PRO A 439 -9.96 -13.86 -13.69
C PRO A 439 -8.49 -14.27 -13.84
N LYS A 440 -7.56 -13.39 -13.48
CA LYS A 440 -6.13 -13.72 -13.49
C LYS A 440 -5.81 -14.81 -12.48
N PHE A 441 -6.34 -14.68 -11.25
CA PHE A 441 -6.15 -15.69 -10.21
C PHE A 441 -6.72 -17.06 -10.64
N PHE A 442 -7.92 -17.13 -11.19
CA PHE A 442 -8.52 -18.37 -11.67
C PHE A 442 -7.64 -19.07 -12.73
N ALA A 443 -7.05 -18.29 -13.65
CA ALA A 443 -6.15 -18.81 -14.68
C ALA A 443 -4.81 -19.29 -14.11
N GLU A 444 -4.32 -18.69 -13.02
CA GLU A 444 -2.97 -18.91 -12.51
C GLU A 444 -2.90 -19.75 -11.23
N ARG A 445 -4.02 -19.99 -10.52
CA ARG A 445 -4.03 -20.71 -9.23
C ARG A 445 -3.43 -22.11 -9.29
N SER A 446 -3.48 -22.78 -10.45
CA SER A 446 -2.85 -24.09 -10.67
C SER A 446 -1.32 -24.08 -10.58
N LYS A 447 -0.67 -22.90 -10.66
CA LYS A 447 0.79 -22.75 -10.48
C LYS A 447 1.21 -22.91 -9.03
N GLY A 448 0.25 -22.90 -8.09
CA GLY A 448 0.49 -22.95 -6.66
C GLY A 448 0.90 -21.61 -6.04
N PRO A 449 1.01 -21.56 -4.71
CA PRO A 449 1.37 -20.36 -3.97
C PRO A 449 2.82 -19.92 -4.22
N VAL A 450 3.08 -18.62 -3.99
CA VAL A 450 4.45 -18.09 -4.03
C VAL A 450 5.26 -18.58 -2.83
N ASP A 451 6.56 -18.76 -3.02
CA ASP A 451 7.51 -18.97 -1.94
C ASP A 451 7.86 -17.61 -1.29
N ALA A 452 7.62 -17.49 0.02
CA ALA A 452 7.71 -16.22 0.72
C ALA A 452 9.15 -15.70 0.82
N GLU A 453 10.11 -16.57 1.13
CA GLU A 453 11.52 -16.17 1.26
C GLU A 453 12.09 -15.66 -0.08
N THR A 454 11.76 -16.34 -1.15
CA THR A 454 12.17 -15.94 -2.51
C THR A 454 11.50 -14.64 -2.95
N ALA A 455 10.21 -14.48 -2.65
CA ALA A 455 9.43 -13.34 -3.13
C ALA A 455 9.63 -12.07 -2.29
N PHE A 456 9.80 -12.19 -0.97
CA PHE A 456 9.73 -11.08 -0.03
C PHE A 456 10.88 -11.04 0.98
N GLY A 457 11.79 -12.02 0.97
CA GLY A 457 12.98 -12.03 1.82
C GLY A 457 13.91 -10.84 1.57
N ALA A 458 14.89 -10.66 2.42
CA ALA A 458 15.95 -9.70 2.17
C ALA A 458 16.59 -10.03 0.82
N LYS A 459 16.71 -9.03 -0.07
CA LYS A 459 17.53 -9.22 -1.27
C LYS A 459 18.91 -9.64 -0.78
N LYS A 460 19.31 -10.86 -1.14
CA LYS A 460 20.72 -11.24 -0.99
C LYS A 460 21.48 -10.19 -1.78
N GLU A 461 22.17 -9.26 -1.11
CA GLU A 461 23.31 -8.63 -1.71
C GLU A 461 24.16 -9.81 -2.20
N GLU A 462 24.34 -9.94 -3.50
CA GLU A 462 25.36 -10.86 -4.00
C GLU A 462 26.59 -10.54 -3.18
N ALA A 463 26.93 -11.45 -2.30
CA ALA A 463 28.10 -11.30 -1.45
C ALA A 463 29.24 -11.12 -2.44
N ALA A 464 29.76 -9.89 -2.54
CA ALA A 464 31.05 -9.67 -3.18
C ALA A 464 31.95 -10.75 -2.63
N PRO A 465 32.61 -11.54 -3.47
CA PRO A 465 33.39 -12.69 -3.03
C PRO A 465 34.26 -12.20 -1.87
N LYS A 466 34.11 -12.79 -0.70
CA LYS A 466 34.95 -12.50 0.47
C LYS A 466 36.38 -12.73 0.02
N ALA A 467 37.08 -11.64 -0.32
CA ALA A 467 38.50 -11.68 -0.48
C ALA A 467 39.06 -12.07 0.89
N GLU A 468 39.50 -13.31 1.04
CA GLU A 468 40.34 -13.70 2.16
C GLU A 468 41.55 -12.79 2.13
N SER A 469 41.68 -11.93 3.12
CA SER A 469 42.82 -11.07 3.32
C SER A 469 44.01 -11.94 3.77
N LYS A 470 44.70 -12.54 2.83
CA LYS A 470 46.09 -12.89 2.98
C LYS A 470 46.90 -11.72 2.42
N ALA A 471 47.48 -10.94 3.32
CA ALA A 471 48.55 -10.01 2.97
C ALA A 471 49.66 -10.81 2.28
N SER A 472 49.78 -10.71 0.97
CA SER A 472 50.90 -11.23 0.20
C SER A 472 51.55 -10.11 -0.58
N ALA A 473 52.88 -10.09 -0.53
CA ALA A 473 53.75 -9.16 -1.22
C ALA A 473 53.46 -9.12 -2.72
N GLY A 474 53.34 -7.92 -3.26
CA GLY A 474 53.33 -7.56 -4.69
C GLY A 474 52.67 -8.51 -5.66
N GLY A 475 51.72 -8.05 -6.45
CA GLY A 475 51.02 -8.89 -7.42
C GLY A 475 50.25 -8.07 -8.46
N SER A 476 49.86 -8.76 -9.56
CA SER A 476 49.02 -8.16 -10.60
C SER A 476 47.59 -8.71 -10.45
N TYR A 477 46.61 -7.83 -10.46
CA TYR A 477 45.21 -8.09 -10.27
C TYR A 477 44.40 -7.50 -11.43
N SER A 478 43.36 -8.16 -11.85
CA SER A 478 42.34 -7.56 -12.70
C SER A 478 41.12 -7.22 -11.83
N ILE A 479 40.76 -5.94 -11.75
CA ILE A 479 39.65 -5.43 -10.95
C ILE A 479 38.57 -4.94 -11.92
N THR A 480 37.36 -5.45 -11.80
CA THR A 480 36.26 -4.97 -12.60
C THR A 480 35.36 -4.06 -11.75
N VAL A 481 35.20 -2.82 -12.20
CA VAL A 481 34.31 -1.84 -11.58
C VAL A 481 33.31 -1.37 -12.60
N ASN A 482 32.01 -1.54 -12.33
CA ASN A 482 30.92 -1.16 -13.23
C ASN A 482 31.06 -1.73 -14.67
N GLY A 483 31.53 -3.00 -14.79
CA GLY A 483 31.70 -3.66 -16.08
C GLY A 483 33.00 -3.30 -16.83
N ALA A 484 33.78 -2.34 -16.35
CA ALA A 484 35.10 -2.01 -16.91
C ALA A 484 36.24 -2.72 -16.13
N SER A 485 37.12 -3.43 -16.83
CA SER A 485 38.22 -4.16 -16.22
C SER A 485 39.51 -3.32 -16.22
N TYR A 486 40.13 -3.26 -15.05
CA TYR A 486 41.39 -2.53 -14.79
C TYR A 486 42.47 -3.53 -14.40
N ASN A 487 43.62 -3.46 -15.07
CA ASN A 487 44.80 -4.20 -14.67
C ASN A 487 45.58 -3.39 -13.61
N VAL A 488 45.63 -3.95 -12.39
CA VAL A 488 46.27 -3.29 -11.23
C VAL A 488 47.47 -4.10 -10.80
N THR A 489 48.64 -3.49 -10.76
CA THR A 489 49.86 -4.09 -10.18
C THR A 489 50.26 -3.33 -8.92
N SER A 490 50.55 -4.07 -7.86
CA SER A 490 51.02 -3.52 -6.58
C SER A 490 52.44 -4.00 -6.28
N ASP A 491 53.29 -3.12 -5.76
CA ASP A 491 54.62 -3.46 -5.27
C ASP A 491 54.63 -3.92 -3.79
N GLY A 492 53.47 -3.98 -3.14
CA GLY A 492 53.34 -4.32 -1.73
C GLY A 492 53.90 -3.26 -0.75
N LYS A 493 54.36 -2.10 -1.26
CA LYS A 493 54.93 -1.00 -0.48
C LYS A 493 54.13 0.31 -0.58
N GLY A 494 52.90 0.23 -1.13
CA GLY A 494 52.02 1.38 -1.25
C GLY A 494 51.98 2.02 -2.64
N ASN A 495 52.72 1.53 -3.63
CA ASN A 495 52.58 1.96 -5.01
C ASN A 495 51.66 0.99 -5.77
N ILE A 496 50.69 1.53 -6.45
CA ILE A 496 49.76 0.77 -7.30
C ILE A 496 49.84 1.35 -8.71
N ASN A 497 49.92 0.47 -9.72
CA ASN A 497 49.80 0.86 -11.12
C ASN A 497 48.43 0.36 -11.64
N VAL A 498 47.66 1.25 -12.23
CA VAL A 498 46.35 0.95 -12.82
C VAL A 498 46.40 1.30 -14.31
N ASN A 499 46.33 0.31 -15.17
CA ASN A 499 46.39 0.48 -16.62
C ASN A 499 47.61 1.36 -17.08
N GLY A 500 48.77 1.17 -16.47
CA GLY A 500 50.00 1.92 -16.80
C GLY A 500 50.21 3.23 -16.03
N THR A 501 49.26 3.67 -15.23
CA THR A 501 49.39 4.88 -14.40
C THR A 501 49.71 4.51 -12.95
N SER A 502 50.75 5.07 -12.38
CA SER A 502 51.20 4.80 -11.00
C SER A 502 50.50 5.71 -9.99
N TYR A 503 50.01 5.11 -8.91
CA TYR A 503 49.36 5.78 -7.77
C TYR A 503 50.06 5.37 -6.48
N ASN A 504 50.25 6.34 -5.58
CA ASN A 504 50.72 6.07 -4.22
C ASN A 504 49.51 5.99 -3.29
N VAL A 505 49.29 4.84 -2.63
CA VAL A 505 48.11 4.56 -1.79
C VAL A 505 48.56 4.30 -0.37
N SER A 506 48.01 5.07 0.58
CA SER A 506 48.17 4.83 2.01
C SER A 506 46.85 4.42 2.64
N PHE A 507 46.87 3.36 3.46
CA PHE A 507 45.74 2.89 4.22
C PHE A 507 45.66 3.61 5.58
N GLY A 508 44.68 4.52 5.75
CA GLY A 508 44.37 5.19 7.02
C GLY A 508 43.04 4.68 7.61
N LYS A 509 42.89 4.76 8.95
CA LYS A 509 41.59 4.47 9.60
C LYS A 509 40.51 5.46 9.12
N PRO A 510 39.25 5.02 8.96
CA PRO A 510 38.15 5.91 8.57
C PRO A 510 37.94 7.01 9.62
N GLY A 511 38.03 8.28 9.23
CA GLY A 511 37.69 9.38 10.15
C GLY A 511 38.35 10.73 9.93
N ALA A 512 39.19 10.94 8.94
CA ALA A 512 39.72 12.28 8.62
C ALA A 512 39.81 12.48 7.10
N ALA A 513 39.06 13.43 6.58
CA ALA A 513 39.15 13.85 5.20
C ALA A 513 40.45 14.68 5.03
N PRO A 514 41.37 14.32 4.12
CA PRO A 514 42.45 15.20 3.72
C PRO A 514 41.95 16.19 2.67
N ALA A 515 42.45 17.42 2.78
CA ALA A 515 42.22 18.49 1.82
C ALA A 515 42.64 18.08 0.40
N ALA A 516 41.82 18.44 -0.57
CA ALA A 516 42.01 18.17 -1.97
C ALA A 516 43.32 18.81 -2.51
N SER A 517 44.18 17.99 -3.09
CA SER A 517 45.19 18.43 -4.05
C SER A 517 44.67 18.23 -5.47
N PRO A 518 44.98 19.10 -6.41
CA PRO A 518 44.26 19.19 -7.70
C PRO A 518 44.57 18.00 -8.60
N ALA A 519 43.49 17.43 -9.18
CA ALA A 519 43.59 16.46 -10.25
C ALA A 519 44.14 17.09 -11.53
N PRO A 520 44.87 16.33 -12.38
CA PRO A 520 45.31 16.84 -13.67
C PRO A 520 44.11 17.04 -14.59
N SER A 521 44.00 18.23 -15.12
CA SER A 521 42.99 18.71 -16.03
C SER A 521 42.96 17.91 -17.34
N ALA A 522 41.80 17.36 -17.68
CA ALA A 522 41.45 17.04 -19.06
C ALA A 522 41.34 18.34 -19.87
N PRO A 523 41.53 18.33 -21.19
CA PRO A 523 41.61 19.55 -21.97
C PRO A 523 40.30 20.33 -21.91
N VAL A 524 40.43 21.57 -21.44
CA VAL A 524 39.35 22.55 -21.40
C VAL A 524 39.04 22.97 -22.82
N VAL A 525 37.88 22.62 -23.33
CA VAL A 525 37.28 23.29 -24.49
C VAL A 525 36.67 24.60 -23.98
N THR A 526 37.33 25.69 -24.23
CA THR A 526 36.85 27.03 -23.86
C THR A 526 35.75 27.47 -24.84
N GLY A 527 34.55 27.72 -24.32
CA GLY A 527 33.52 28.50 -25.01
C GLY A 527 32.24 27.79 -25.30
N GLY A 528 31.51 27.35 -24.27
CA GLY A 528 30.13 26.88 -24.40
C GLY A 528 29.36 27.06 -23.09
N THR A 529 28.01 27.17 -23.17
CA THR A 529 27.15 27.18 -21.99
C THR A 529 27.01 25.76 -21.46
N SER A 530 27.36 25.52 -20.20
CA SER A 530 27.31 24.22 -19.54
C SER A 530 25.86 23.69 -19.47
N ILE A 531 25.70 22.37 -19.63
CA ILE A 531 24.44 21.64 -19.45
C ILE A 531 24.53 20.89 -18.11
N PRO A 532 24.06 21.48 -17.00
CA PRO A 532 24.09 20.80 -15.70
C PRO A 532 22.96 19.80 -15.58
N SER A 533 23.21 18.70 -14.87
CA SER A 533 22.14 17.77 -14.48
C SER A 533 21.19 18.42 -13.47
N PRO A 534 19.88 18.46 -13.73
CA PRO A 534 18.93 19.06 -12.80
C PRO A 534 18.70 18.22 -11.54
N VAL A 535 19.01 16.92 -11.58
CA VAL A 535 18.78 15.96 -10.50
C VAL A 535 19.89 14.89 -10.47
N ALA A 536 19.99 14.15 -9.37
CA ALA A 536 20.77 12.93 -9.33
C ALA A 536 20.02 11.80 -10.07
N GLY A 537 20.72 11.03 -10.90
CA GLY A 537 20.10 9.95 -11.69
C GLY A 537 21.09 9.23 -12.59
N THR A 538 20.58 8.43 -13.53
CA THR A 538 21.38 7.74 -14.57
C THR A 538 21.15 8.42 -15.91
N LEU A 539 22.19 8.73 -16.67
CA LEU A 539 22.05 9.21 -18.04
C LEU A 539 21.59 8.04 -18.92
N LEU A 540 20.32 8.05 -19.38
CA LEU A 540 19.80 6.96 -20.21
C LEU A 540 20.30 7.02 -21.64
N ARG A 541 20.11 8.19 -22.27
CA ARG A 541 20.47 8.38 -23.69
C ARG A 541 20.64 9.85 -24.02
N TYR A 542 21.35 10.13 -25.08
CA TYR A 542 21.28 11.42 -25.72
C TYR A 542 20.01 11.51 -26.57
N ALA A 543 19.34 12.65 -26.55
CA ALA A 543 18.18 12.92 -27.41
C ALA A 543 18.59 13.41 -28.80
N VAL A 544 19.82 13.91 -28.92
CA VAL A 544 20.46 14.35 -30.17
C VAL A 544 21.92 13.87 -30.17
N ASP A 545 22.52 13.73 -31.34
CA ASP A 545 23.95 13.35 -31.45
C ASP A 545 24.86 14.51 -31.05
N SER A 546 26.03 14.20 -30.48
CA SER A 546 27.07 15.18 -30.22
C SER A 546 27.52 15.84 -31.51
N GLY A 547 27.61 17.17 -31.53
CA GLY A 547 27.87 17.94 -32.73
C GLY A 547 26.61 18.46 -33.47
N THR A 548 25.42 18.13 -32.97
CA THR A 548 24.15 18.64 -33.53
C THR A 548 23.91 20.09 -33.11
N SER A 549 23.40 20.90 -34.03
CA SER A 549 22.94 22.26 -33.75
C SER A 549 21.57 22.22 -33.09
N VAL A 550 21.44 22.82 -31.90
CA VAL A 550 20.21 22.84 -31.09
C VAL A 550 19.82 24.28 -30.76
N LYS A 551 18.53 24.48 -30.48
CA LYS A 551 18.00 25.74 -29.96
C LYS A 551 17.80 25.64 -28.45
N ARG A 552 17.83 26.78 -27.79
CA ARG A 552 17.50 26.87 -26.37
C ARG A 552 16.12 26.26 -26.09
N GLY A 553 16.06 25.28 -25.19
CA GLY A 553 14.84 24.56 -24.83
C GLY A 553 14.67 23.21 -25.53
N ASP A 554 15.49 22.89 -26.55
CA ASP A 554 15.48 21.56 -27.17
C ASP A 554 15.95 20.49 -26.17
N THR A 555 15.34 19.31 -26.23
CA THR A 555 15.81 18.17 -25.41
C THR A 555 17.11 17.62 -25.95
N VAL A 556 18.15 17.58 -25.12
CA VAL A 556 19.49 17.12 -25.53
C VAL A 556 19.93 15.84 -24.84
N ILE A 557 19.46 15.60 -23.60
CA ILE A 557 19.76 14.42 -22.79
C ILE A 557 18.48 13.92 -22.13
N VAL A 558 18.36 12.61 -21.94
CA VAL A 558 17.33 11.99 -21.10
C VAL A 558 18.02 11.28 -19.93
N LEU A 559 17.67 11.69 -18.72
CA LEU A 559 18.10 11.08 -17.47
C LEU A 559 17.00 10.16 -16.93
N GLU A 560 17.39 9.09 -16.26
CA GLU A 560 16.49 8.37 -15.35
C GLU A 560 16.76 8.78 -13.91
N SER A 561 15.76 9.34 -13.28
CA SER A 561 15.78 9.59 -11.84
C SER A 561 14.51 9.01 -11.22
N MET A 562 14.67 8.21 -10.18
CA MET A 562 13.54 7.59 -9.45
C MET A 562 12.58 6.76 -10.35
N LYS A 563 13.11 6.06 -11.38
CA LYS A 563 12.38 5.29 -12.40
C LYS A 563 11.50 6.14 -13.34
N MET A 564 11.81 7.43 -13.44
CA MET A 564 11.16 8.34 -14.40
C MET A 564 12.20 8.94 -15.34
N GLU A 565 11.86 9.05 -16.61
CA GLU A 565 12.68 9.77 -17.59
C GLU A 565 12.50 11.28 -17.41
N LEU A 566 13.62 11.99 -17.29
CA LEU A 566 13.67 13.44 -17.21
C LEU A 566 14.42 14.01 -18.40
N GLU A 567 13.80 14.92 -19.11
CA GLU A 567 14.43 15.62 -20.22
C GLU A 567 15.31 16.78 -19.75
N VAL A 568 16.57 16.78 -20.15
CA VAL A 568 17.48 17.91 -19.95
C VAL A 568 17.48 18.77 -21.20
N LYS A 569 17.19 20.04 -21.05
CA LYS A 569 17.03 21.00 -22.14
C LYS A 569 18.34 21.77 -22.42
N ALA A 570 18.56 22.12 -23.68
CA ALA A 570 19.66 22.98 -24.08
C ALA A 570 19.53 24.38 -23.42
N PRO A 571 20.55 24.89 -22.74
CA PRO A 571 20.51 26.18 -22.06
C PRO A 571 20.67 27.38 -23.01
N ALA A 572 21.17 27.15 -24.23
CA ALA A 572 21.42 28.15 -25.24
C ALA A 572 21.32 27.57 -26.66
N ASP A 573 21.29 28.43 -27.67
CA ASP A 573 21.40 28.01 -29.07
C ASP A 573 22.90 27.70 -29.38
N GLY A 574 23.16 26.65 -30.16
CA GLY A 574 24.53 26.29 -30.56
C GLY A 574 24.71 24.80 -30.83
N VAL A 575 25.97 24.38 -30.97
CA VAL A 575 26.34 22.98 -31.19
C VAL A 575 26.52 22.29 -29.82
N VAL A 576 25.84 21.16 -29.60
CA VAL A 576 25.91 20.40 -28.36
C VAL A 576 27.11 19.44 -28.36
N THR A 577 27.82 19.37 -27.23
CA THR A 577 28.84 18.36 -26.96
C THR A 577 28.62 17.74 -25.60
N PHE A 578 28.72 16.40 -25.51
CA PHE A 578 28.48 15.66 -24.27
C PHE A 578 29.82 15.22 -23.61
N SER A 579 29.85 15.32 -22.28
CA SER A 579 31.02 14.94 -21.46
C SER A 579 30.83 13.66 -20.66
N VAL A 580 29.57 13.17 -20.55
CA VAL A 580 29.16 12.01 -19.72
C VAL A 580 28.47 10.97 -20.61
N GLN A 581 28.88 9.73 -20.56
CA GLN A 581 28.32 8.63 -21.39
C GLN A 581 26.97 8.13 -20.88
N PRO A 582 26.07 7.64 -21.75
CA PRO A 582 24.87 6.90 -21.35
C PRO A 582 25.19 5.72 -20.44
N GLY A 583 24.34 5.47 -19.44
CA GLY A 583 24.55 4.48 -18.38
C GLY A 583 25.30 5.01 -17.16
N THR A 584 25.85 6.23 -17.20
CA THR A 584 26.59 6.82 -16.06
C THR A 584 25.63 7.40 -15.03
N GLN A 585 25.92 7.13 -13.75
CA GLN A 585 25.27 7.80 -12.62
C GLN A 585 25.78 9.24 -12.50
N VAL A 586 24.87 10.20 -12.41
CA VAL A 586 25.19 11.63 -12.31
C VAL A 586 24.55 12.22 -11.05
N THR A 587 25.21 13.26 -10.50
CA THR A 587 24.70 14.01 -9.35
C THR A 587 24.01 15.30 -9.82
N ALA A 588 23.12 15.84 -8.99
CA ALA A 588 22.50 17.13 -9.27
C ALA A 588 23.59 18.24 -9.40
N GLY A 589 23.49 19.06 -10.46
CA GLY A 589 24.48 20.08 -10.78
C GLY A 589 25.72 19.58 -11.52
N GLN A 590 25.91 18.29 -11.71
CA GLN A 590 27.04 17.74 -12.48
C GLN A 590 26.94 18.16 -13.95
N GLU A 591 28.06 18.59 -14.55
CA GLU A 591 28.11 18.95 -15.96
C GLU A 591 28.00 17.71 -16.85
N LEU A 592 26.99 17.69 -17.74
CA LEU A 592 26.71 16.61 -18.68
C LEU A 592 27.27 16.88 -20.07
N GLY A 593 27.54 18.13 -20.37
CA GLY A 593 28.01 18.60 -21.65
C GLY A 593 27.94 20.13 -21.77
N SER A 594 28.09 20.66 -22.96
CA SER A 594 27.98 22.10 -23.24
C SER A 594 27.36 22.39 -24.60
N VAL A 595 26.80 23.59 -24.74
CA VAL A 595 26.23 24.09 -26.00
C VAL A 595 26.95 25.36 -26.40
N GLY A 596 27.47 25.39 -27.64
CA GLY A 596 28.19 26.52 -28.19
C GLY A 596 29.70 26.24 -28.33
N GLY A 597 30.27 26.48 -29.50
CA GLY A 597 31.66 26.25 -29.85
C GLY A 597 31.83 25.81 -31.30
N VAL A 598 32.86 26.29 -32.00
CA VAL A 598 33.02 26.00 -33.45
C VAL A 598 33.54 24.58 -33.64
N ALA A 599 32.86 23.79 -34.46
CA ALA A 599 33.22 22.42 -34.81
C ALA A 599 34.49 22.37 -35.65
N ALA A 600 35.48 21.59 -35.23
CA ALA A 600 36.58 21.13 -36.10
C ALA A 600 36.17 19.78 -36.73
N ALA A 601 36.34 19.67 -38.04
CA ALA A 601 35.88 18.53 -38.85
C ALA A 601 36.63 17.25 -38.55
N PRO A 602 35.98 16.06 -38.65
CA PRO A 602 36.62 14.75 -38.51
C PRO A 602 37.09 14.18 -39.82
N ALA A 603 38.23 13.50 -39.81
CA ALA A 603 38.71 12.63 -40.88
C ALA A 603 38.09 11.19 -40.77
N PRO A 604 37.91 10.49 -41.86
CA PRO A 604 37.05 9.31 -41.90
C PRO A 604 37.79 7.98 -41.69
N VAL A 605 37.17 7.02 -41.00
CA VAL A 605 37.55 5.61 -41.13
C VAL A 605 36.33 4.69 -41.06
N SER A 606 36.19 4.03 -42.15
CA SER A 606 35.50 2.81 -42.61
C SER A 606 34.81 1.85 -41.66
N LYS A 607 33.66 1.39 -42.19
CA LYS A 607 32.80 0.27 -41.79
C LYS A 607 33.47 -1.09 -42.15
N PRO A 608 33.10 -2.18 -41.48
CA PRO A 608 32.35 -3.21 -42.18
C PRO A 608 31.20 -3.90 -41.43
N ALA A 609 30.22 -4.07 -42.15
CA ALA A 609 29.19 -5.04 -42.48
C ALA A 609 28.80 -6.19 -41.54
N ALA A 610 27.53 -6.21 -41.23
CA ALA A 610 26.43 -7.19 -41.38
C ALA A 610 26.51 -8.61 -40.85
N LYS A 611 25.50 -9.02 -40.07
CA LYS A 611 24.54 -10.10 -40.38
C LYS A 611 23.51 -10.25 -39.24
N ALA A 612 22.35 -10.10 -39.53
CA ALA A 612 21.15 -10.83 -39.90
C ALA A 612 20.18 -11.14 -38.74
N GLU A 613 19.03 -10.64 -38.93
CA GLU A 613 17.66 -10.81 -38.46
C GLU A 613 17.24 -12.24 -38.03
N PRO A 614 16.07 -12.50 -37.39
CA PRO A 614 14.82 -11.83 -37.66
C PRO A 614 13.85 -11.57 -36.45
N ALA A 615 12.91 -10.80 -36.78
CA ALA A 615 11.47 -10.73 -36.51
C ALA A 615 10.97 -10.03 -35.30
N GLU A 616 10.23 -9.20 -35.44
CA GLU A 616 8.95 -8.65 -35.92
C GLU A 616 8.16 -8.06 -34.79
N LYS A 617 7.88 -6.81 -34.93
CA LYS A 617 6.90 -6.18 -34.29
C LYS A 617 6.42 -4.92 -34.74
N ALA A 618 5.30 -4.60 -34.70
CA ALA A 618 4.45 -3.53 -35.17
C ALA A 618 4.97 -2.11 -35.02
N ALA A 619 4.80 -1.36 -36.11
CA ALA A 619 5.15 0.03 -36.28
C ALA A 619 4.34 0.98 -35.38
N PRO A 620 4.87 2.16 -35.01
CA PRO A 620 4.10 3.21 -34.40
C PRO A 620 3.23 3.89 -35.47
N VAL A 621 1.95 4.05 -35.17
CA VAL A 621 1.01 4.83 -35.96
C VAL A 621 1.39 6.30 -35.85
N ALA A 622 1.39 6.99 -36.99
CA ALA A 622 1.77 8.38 -37.16
C ALA A 622 0.97 9.34 -36.27
N SER A 623 1.67 10.33 -35.72
CA SER A 623 1.12 11.49 -35.00
C SER A 623 0.19 12.30 -35.88
N GLY A 624 -1.12 12.20 -35.61
CA GLY A 624 -2.12 13.19 -36.02
C GLY A 624 -2.17 14.29 -34.98
N SER A 625 -2.54 15.52 -35.41
CA SER A 625 -2.65 16.72 -34.57
C SER A 625 -3.88 16.67 -33.65
N GLY A 626 -3.92 15.73 -32.69
CA GLY A 626 -4.98 15.62 -31.71
C GLY A 626 -4.61 16.25 -30.36
N THR A 627 -5.60 16.62 -29.55
CA THR A 627 -5.40 17.08 -28.18
C THR A 627 -5.17 15.84 -27.29
N PRO A 628 -4.01 15.70 -26.59
CA PRO A 628 -3.71 14.53 -25.79
C PRO A 628 -4.57 14.46 -24.53
N VAL A 629 -5.11 13.29 -24.24
CA VAL A 629 -5.72 12.92 -22.96
C VAL A 629 -4.61 12.35 -22.10
N ALA A 630 -4.02 13.16 -21.24
CA ALA A 630 -2.91 12.75 -20.38
C ALA A 630 -3.42 12.14 -19.08
N SER A 631 -2.67 11.15 -18.56
CA SER A 631 -2.91 10.60 -17.23
C SER A 631 -2.57 11.64 -16.16
N PRO A 632 -3.48 11.97 -15.23
CA PRO A 632 -3.21 12.94 -14.17
C PRO A 632 -2.32 12.38 -13.06
N VAL A 633 -2.17 11.07 -12.97
CA VAL A 633 -1.40 10.36 -11.93
C VAL A 633 -0.84 9.05 -12.49
N ALA A 634 0.17 8.48 -11.84
CA ALA A 634 0.60 7.12 -12.14
C ALA A 634 -0.42 6.09 -11.64
N GLY A 635 -0.68 5.05 -12.43
CA GLY A 635 -1.68 4.03 -12.09
C GLY A 635 -1.79 2.96 -13.16
N THR A 636 -2.86 2.15 -13.09
CA THR A 636 -3.19 1.15 -14.09
C THR A 636 -4.39 1.61 -14.91
N LEU A 637 -4.32 1.57 -16.22
CA LEU A 637 -5.48 1.85 -17.08
C LEU A 637 -6.46 0.68 -17.00
N LEU A 638 -7.58 0.86 -16.28
CA LEU A 638 -8.57 -0.21 -16.12
C LEU A 638 -9.40 -0.42 -17.39
N LYS A 639 -9.97 0.65 -17.91
CA LYS A 639 -10.82 0.60 -19.11
C LYS A 639 -10.98 1.98 -19.74
N TYR A 640 -11.30 2.00 -21.00
CA TYR A 640 -11.88 3.16 -21.67
C TYR A 640 -13.39 3.21 -21.40
N ALA A 641 -13.90 4.39 -21.05
CA ALA A 641 -15.32 4.62 -20.78
C ALA A 641 -16.14 4.83 -22.07
N VAL A 642 -15.46 4.94 -23.20
CA VAL A 642 -16.03 5.17 -24.55
C VAL A 642 -15.38 4.20 -25.53
N ALA A 643 -16.01 3.98 -26.69
CA ALA A 643 -15.43 3.15 -27.75
C ALA A 643 -14.34 3.91 -28.54
N GLU A 644 -13.40 3.17 -29.13
CA GLU A 644 -12.41 3.71 -30.07
C GLU A 644 -13.11 4.46 -31.22
N GLY A 645 -12.67 5.67 -31.53
CA GLY A 645 -13.26 6.52 -32.57
C GLY A 645 -14.59 7.18 -32.20
N ALA A 646 -15.07 7.03 -30.97
CA ALA A 646 -16.30 7.68 -30.51
C ALA A 646 -16.15 9.20 -30.46
N SER A 647 -17.24 9.92 -30.71
CA SER A 647 -17.29 11.38 -30.51
C SER A 647 -17.49 11.68 -29.03
N VAL A 648 -16.64 12.52 -28.47
CA VAL A 648 -16.67 12.95 -27.08
C VAL A 648 -16.74 14.47 -26.99
N ASN A 649 -17.32 14.99 -25.92
CA ASN A 649 -17.30 16.41 -25.58
C ASN A 649 -16.22 16.70 -24.54
N LYS A 650 -15.78 17.94 -24.46
CA LYS A 650 -14.91 18.39 -23.37
C LYS A 650 -15.58 18.13 -22.02
N GLY A 651 -14.89 17.39 -21.14
CA GLY A 651 -15.38 17.04 -19.82
C GLY A 651 -16.05 15.65 -19.71
N ASP A 652 -16.28 14.95 -20.83
CA ASP A 652 -16.75 13.58 -20.81
C ASP A 652 -15.69 12.66 -20.20
N THR A 653 -16.11 11.66 -19.39
CA THR A 653 -15.21 10.66 -18.87
C THR A 653 -14.82 9.69 -19.99
N VAL A 654 -13.53 9.58 -20.30
CA VAL A 654 -13.02 8.79 -21.43
C VAL A 654 -12.13 7.61 -21.00
N VAL A 655 -11.49 7.72 -19.85
CA VAL A 655 -10.63 6.65 -19.30
C VAL A 655 -10.91 6.48 -17.81
N ILE A 656 -10.87 5.25 -17.33
CA ILE A 656 -10.86 4.90 -15.91
C ILE A 656 -9.48 4.31 -15.57
N LEU A 657 -8.79 4.97 -14.65
CA LEU A 657 -7.52 4.52 -14.09
C LEU A 657 -7.74 3.94 -12.69
N GLU A 658 -7.00 2.92 -12.31
CA GLU A 658 -6.80 2.57 -10.90
C GLU A 658 -5.50 3.20 -10.41
N SER A 659 -5.61 4.09 -9.45
CA SER A 659 -4.47 4.63 -8.72
C SER A 659 -4.75 4.54 -7.23
N MET A 660 -3.77 4.06 -6.46
CA MET A 660 -3.91 3.96 -5.00
C MET A 660 -5.07 3.06 -4.54
N LYS A 661 -5.42 2.02 -5.34
CA LYS A 661 -6.58 1.13 -5.15
C LYS A 661 -7.95 1.82 -5.28
N MET A 662 -7.99 2.99 -5.92
CA MET A 662 -9.19 3.77 -6.16
C MET A 662 -9.34 4.01 -7.66
N GLU A 663 -10.57 3.99 -8.17
CA GLU A 663 -10.87 4.33 -9.55
C GLU A 663 -10.86 5.86 -9.76
N LEU A 664 -10.14 6.32 -10.76
CA LEU A 664 -10.04 7.72 -11.15
C LEU A 664 -10.55 7.91 -12.57
N GLU A 665 -11.49 8.85 -12.73
CA GLU A 665 -12.01 9.25 -14.02
C GLU A 665 -11.08 10.26 -14.70
N VAL A 666 -10.60 9.94 -15.90
CA VAL A 666 -9.89 10.90 -16.74
C VAL A 666 -10.85 11.45 -17.79
N LYS A 667 -10.93 12.77 -17.85
CA LYS A 667 -11.89 13.49 -18.69
C LYS A 667 -11.25 13.99 -19.97
N SER A 668 -12.03 14.05 -21.05
CA SER A 668 -11.60 14.62 -22.32
C SER A 668 -11.28 16.10 -22.18
N PRO A 669 -10.09 16.56 -22.62
CA PRO A 669 -9.72 17.98 -22.61
C PRO A 669 -10.39 18.79 -23.75
N ALA A 670 -10.89 18.12 -24.78
CA ALA A 670 -11.50 18.73 -25.95
C ALA A 670 -12.72 17.94 -26.46
N ALA A 671 -13.50 18.53 -27.33
CA ALA A 671 -14.52 17.81 -28.10
C ALA A 671 -13.90 17.29 -29.40
N GLY A 672 -14.26 16.08 -29.83
CA GLY A 672 -13.74 15.46 -31.05
C GLY A 672 -13.88 13.94 -31.04
N LYS A 673 -13.17 13.25 -31.93
CA LYS A 673 -13.09 11.79 -31.94
C LYS A 673 -11.89 11.31 -31.14
N ILE A 674 -12.09 10.33 -30.27
CA ILE A 674 -11.05 9.79 -29.39
C ILE A 674 -10.33 8.61 -30.04
N HIS A 675 -9.00 8.61 -29.97
CA HIS A 675 -8.13 7.52 -30.41
C HIS A 675 -7.25 7.03 -29.25
N PHE A 676 -7.25 5.73 -29.00
CA PHE A 676 -6.56 5.13 -27.86
C PHE A 676 -5.06 4.98 -28.11
N ALA A 677 -4.22 5.39 -27.15
CA ALA A 677 -2.76 5.32 -27.24
C ALA A 677 -2.16 4.21 -26.36
N VAL A 678 -2.91 3.69 -25.38
CA VAL A 678 -2.41 2.71 -24.40
C VAL A 678 -3.39 1.56 -24.25
N ALA A 679 -2.91 0.33 -24.14
CA ALA A 679 -3.77 -0.84 -23.93
C ALA A 679 -4.34 -0.87 -22.48
N THR A 680 -5.56 -1.38 -22.33
CA THR A 680 -6.14 -1.65 -21.00
C THR A 680 -5.28 -2.65 -20.20
N GLY A 681 -5.19 -2.46 -18.88
CA GLY A 681 -4.31 -3.24 -18.00
C GLY A 681 -2.87 -2.74 -17.94
N SER A 682 -2.47 -1.76 -18.76
CA SER A 682 -1.12 -1.20 -18.74
C SER A 682 -0.90 -0.29 -17.54
N GLN A 683 0.32 -0.33 -16.99
CA GLN A 683 0.79 0.70 -16.05
C GLN A 683 1.09 1.99 -16.83
N VAL A 684 0.60 3.10 -16.33
CA VAL A 684 0.78 4.42 -16.93
C VAL A 684 1.42 5.38 -15.94
N ALA A 685 2.29 6.25 -16.44
CA ALA A 685 2.94 7.29 -15.65
C ALA A 685 2.06 8.56 -15.59
N ASN A 686 2.32 9.41 -14.60
CA ASN A 686 1.74 10.76 -14.58
C ASN A 686 2.18 11.55 -15.84
N GLY A 687 1.22 12.18 -16.50
CA GLY A 687 1.45 12.93 -17.75
C GLY A 687 1.51 12.07 -19.01
N GLN A 688 1.48 10.74 -18.92
CA GLN A 688 1.47 9.87 -20.10
C GLN A 688 0.19 10.05 -20.91
N THR A 689 0.32 10.19 -22.23
CA THR A 689 -0.84 10.23 -23.13
C THR A 689 -1.53 8.86 -23.17
N LEU A 690 -2.81 8.85 -22.82
CA LEU A 690 -3.67 7.65 -22.78
C LEU A 690 -4.49 7.50 -24.06
N ALA A 691 -4.88 8.64 -24.63
CA ALA A 691 -5.65 8.75 -25.87
C ALA A 691 -5.42 10.14 -26.49
N GLU A 692 -5.84 10.34 -27.72
CA GLU A 692 -5.85 11.62 -28.41
C GLU A 692 -7.26 11.94 -28.88
N VAL A 693 -7.67 13.21 -28.79
CA VAL A 693 -8.96 13.70 -29.30
C VAL A 693 -8.69 14.58 -30.51
N GLN A 694 -9.22 14.17 -31.69
CA GLN A 694 -9.07 14.85 -32.98
C GLN A 694 -10.38 15.49 -33.44
#